data_57f868c5e02b0128fea12532bf67b939
#
_entry.id   57f868c5e02b0128fea12532bf67b939
#
_cell.length_a   1.000
_cell.length_b   1.000
_cell.length_c   1.000
_cell.angle_alpha   90.00
_cell.angle_beta   90.00
_cell.angle_gamma   90.00
#
_symmetry.space_group_name_H-M   'P 1'
#
loop_
_entity.id
_entity.type
_entity.pdbx_description
1 polymer ?
#
loop_
_entity_poly.entity_id
_entity_poly.type
_entity_poly.pdbx_seq_one_letter_code
_entity_poly.pdbx_strand_id
1 'polypeptide(L)'
;MAQTSEDELITRIRGEITDSLGYMGDTISQQREQAMEYYYSLPFGNEVEGRSQYVDSTVQDTIEWIKPSLMRVFASGDEMVKFTPHGPEDVQMAEQATDYVNYVFTKDNPGWEIMYSWFTDALLSKNGIVKVWWDDYDEPQREEYTHLDEMEYEILVSNPEVEEIHHEEYVEEDEAMGVVAYHDVVISRTRRTGRVKIENIPPSEFLISRESKGIQDARFICHRVEKSLSDLREMYPDKDLDPEELGAGDDDMTQFSAERLERYAFDKSARYWEGWGGEEYGDEGLRNYWLHECFLRTDFDGDGITELRKVCVVGSTILENEEIDSVPFVSITPIKIPHKFFGLSIADLVMDLQLMKSTLMRNLMDNMYNQNFGRYAILEGQANLDDLLTQRPGGVVRVKSPNAVTPLATPALEPYSFQMLEYLDSVRESRAGVSRMSQGLNENALTSHTTATAVNAVMGAAQSRVELIARNFAETGVKDLMVTIYELLMKNQDHERVVMLRNQWVPVRPDVWNDKFDCTVSVALGGGNKDQQMAHLSRMLQFAGEAMKGGLNIVSEQNMYNLGASLVKAMGFQNVDDFLTNPATIPQQQEQPSPKDQAAMMEAQVKKQELEIKAGELQLKAQKIKQEYEKLQIDSSLKQQELNLEREQKRAVAIGAT
;
A
#
# COMPACT_ATOMS: atom_id res chain seq x y z
N MET A 1 -17.10 -38.40 18.30
CA MET A 1 -17.81 -38.60 17.03
C MET A 1 -16.81 -39.11 16.01
N ALA A 2 -17.18 -39.67 14.87
CA ALA A 2 -16.21 -40.15 13.90
C ALA A 2 -15.60 -38.96 13.19
N GLN A 3 -14.31 -39.02 12.92
CA GLN A 3 -13.61 -38.06 12.04
C GLN A 3 -14.28 -38.04 10.67
N THR A 4 -14.45 -36.85 10.09
CA THR A 4 -15.06 -36.70 8.76
C THR A 4 -14.18 -37.42 7.72
N SER A 5 -14.79 -38.31 6.92
CA SER A 5 -14.03 -39.00 5.86
C SER A 5 -13.68 -38.04 4.72
N GLU A 6 -12.58 -38.32 4.01
CA GLU A 6 -12.17 -37.53 2.83
C GLU A 6 -13.30 -37.45 1.78
N ASP A 7 -14.03 -38.54 1.55
CA ASP A 7 -15.16 -38.59 0.61
C ASP A 7 -16.33 -37.68 1.03
N GLU A 8 -16.62 -37.60 2.34
CA GLU A 8 -17.64 -36.69 2.85
C GLU A 8 -17.21 -35.23 2.70
N LEU A 9 -15.92 -34.95 2.93
CA LEU A 9 -15.34 -33.61 2.76
C LEU A 9 -15.40 -33.16 1.30
N ILE A 10 -15.02 -34.02 0.34
CA ILE A 10 -15.12 -33.75 -1.10
C ILE A 10 -16.55 -33.47 -1.50
N THR A 11 -17.50 -34.32 -1.05
CA THR A 11 -18.91 -34.16 -1.36
C THR A 11 -19.45 -32.82 -0.87
N ARG A 12 -19.04 -32.41 0.34
CA ARG A 12 -19.40 -31.12 0.93
C ARG A 12 -18.80 -29.94 0.15
N ILE A 13 -17.51 -30.01 -0.19
CA ILE A 13 -16.81 -28.98 -0.97
C ILE A 13 -17.48 -28.79 -2.33
N ARG A 14 -17.78 -29.88 -3.04
CA ARG A 14 -18.50 -29.82 -4.33
C ARG A 14 -19.87 -29.19 -4.19
N GLY A 15 -20.61 -29.50 -3.12
CA GLY A 15 -21.89 -28.86 -2.83
C GLY A 15 -21.75 -27.35 -2.65
N GLU A 16 -20.79 -26.91 -1.84
CA GLU A 16 -20.55 -25.48 -1.60
C GLU A 16 -20.04 -24.75 -2.86
N ILE A 17 -19.21 -25.41 -3.69
CA ILE A 17 -18.78 -24.86 -4.99
C ILE A 17 -20.00 -24.67 -5.91
N THR A 18 -20.84 -25.70 -6.04
CA THR A 18 -22.04 -25.66 -6.91
C THR A 18 -23.03 -24.57 -6.45
N ASP A 19 -23.27 -24.45 -5.14
CA ASP A 19 -24.14 -23.43 -4.57
C ASP A 19 -23.58 -22.01 -4.78
N SER A 20 -22.26 -21.83 -4.62
CA SER A 20 -21.58 -20.56 -4.83
C SER A 20 -21.56 -20.16 -6.32
N LEU A 21 -21.30 -21.12 -7.21
CA LEU A 21 -21.37 -20.93 -8.66
C LEU A 21 -22.78 -20.54 -9.11
N GLY A 22 -23.82 -21.24 -8.63
CA GLY A 22 -25.21 -20.90 -8.93
C GLY A 22 -25.55 -19.47 -8.49
N TYR A 23 -25.19 -19.09 -7.25
CA TYR A 23 -25.42 -17.75 -6.74
C TYR A 23 -24.72 -16.65 -7.55
N MET A 24 -23.44 -16.87 -7.86
CA MET A 24 -22.65 -15.87 -8.58
C MET A 24 -22.98 -15.84 -10.07
N GLY A 25 -23.23 -17.01 -10.71
CA GLY A 25 -23.50 -17.12 -12.13
C GLY A 25 -24.82 -16.48 -12.56
N ASP A 26 -25.86 -16.67 -11.78
CA ASP A 26 -27.20 -16.17 -12.13
C ASP A 26 -27.31 -14.65 -12.13
N THR A 27 -26.54 -13.95 -11.31
CA THR A 27 -26.76 -12.51 -11.11
C THR A 27 -25.47 -11.70 -11.21
N ILE A 28 -24.42 -12.09 -10.49
CA ILE A 28 -23.22 -11.27 -10.33
C ILE A 28 -22.35 -11.35 -11.59
N SER A 29 -22.13 -12.54 -12.14
CA SER A 29 -21.33 -12.73 -13.34
C SER A 29 -21.94 -12.02 -14.55
N GLN A 30 -23.27 -12.14 -14.75
CA GLN A 30 -23.96 -11.41 -15.83
C GLN A 30 -23.83 -9.89 -15.72
N GLN A 31 -23.90 -9.35 -14.49
CA GLN A 31 -23.72 -7.93 -14.27
C GLN A 31 -22.28 -7.47 -14.53
N ARG A 32 -21.30 -8.33 -14.22
CA ARG A 32 -19.88 -8.05 -14.48
C ARG A 32 -19.58 -8.11 -15.98
N GLU A 33 -20.08 -9.14 -16.67
CA GLU A 33 -20.01 -9.25 -18.12
C GLU A 33 -20.56 -7.99 -18.80
N GLN A 34 -21.78 -7.62 -18.45
CA GLN A 34 -22.39 -6.39 -18.96
C GLN A 34 -21.55 -5.15 -18.65
N ALA A 35 -20.99 -5.02 -17.45
CA ALA A 35 -20.13 -3.90 -17.10
C ALA A 35 -18.86 -3.84 -17.95
N MET A 36 -18.26 -5.00 -18.30
CA MET A 36 -17.10 -5.09 -19.19
C MET A 36 -17.46 -4.72 -20.63
N GLU A 37 -18.60 -5.21 -21.15
CA GLU A 37 -19.09 -4.83 -22.48
C GLU A 37 -19.25 -3.30 -22.61
N TYR A 38 -19.84 -2.67 -21.58
CA TYR A 38 -20.01 -1.23 -21.54
C TYR A 38 -18.66 -0.49 -21.40
N TYR A 39 -17.73 -1.03 -20.63
CA TYR A 39 -16.39 -0.45 -20.47
C TYR A 39 -15.60 -0.48 -21.77
N TYR A 40 -15.64 -1.59 -22.50
CA TYR A 40 -14.99 -1.68 -23.82
C TYR A 40 -15.81 -1.06 -24.96
N SER A 41 -16.96 -0.45 -24.65
CA SER A 41 -17.87 0.15 -25.65
C SER A 41 -18.25 -0.83 -26.77
N LEU A 42 -18.52 -2.08 -26.40
CA LEU A 42 -18.98 -3.09 -27.34
C LEU A 42 -20.42 -2.82 -27.78
N PRO A 43 -20.83 -3.28 -28.98
CA PRO A 43 -22.21 -3.15 -29.43
C PRO A 43 -23.19 -3.78 -28.44
N PHE A 44 -24.29 -3.07 -28.13
CA PHE A 44 -25.31 -3.55 -27.19
C PHE A 44 -26.28 -4.61 -27.78
N GLY A 45 -26.13 -4.97 -29.08
CA GLY A 45 -27.02 -5.85 -29.77
C GLY A 45 -28.37 -5.25 -30.23
N ASN A 46 -28.56 -3.95 -29.96
CA ASN A 46 -29.74 -3.18 -30.41
C ASN A 46 -29.46 -2.31 -31.65
N GLU A 47 -28.30 -2.50 -32.28
CA GLU A 47 -27.89 -1.83 -33.50
C GLU A 47 -28.69 -2.32 -34.69
N VAL A 48 -29.10 -1.38 -35.55
CA VAL A 48 -29.84 -1.68 -36.76
C VAL A 48 -28.92 -1.57 -37.98
N GLU A 49 -28.87 -2.58 -38.82
CA GLU A 49 -28.07 -2.56 -40.02
C GLU A 49 -28.49 -1.41 -40.94
N GLY A 50 -27.53 -0.68 -41.49
CA GLY A 50 -27.76 0.50 -42.31
C GLY A 50 -28.07 1.79 -41.54
N ARG A 51 -27.96 1.77 -40.22
CA ARG A 51 -28.03 2.95 -39.35
C ARG A 51 -26.74 3.15 -38.59
N SER A 52 -26.63 4.25 -37.83
CA SER A 52 -25.47 4.52 -36.97
C SER A 52 -25.36 3.46 -35.87
N GLN A 53 -24.15 2.94 -35.69
CA GLN A 53 -23.80 1.93 -34.67
C GLN A 53 -22.93 2.51 -33.58
N TYR A 54 -22.94 3.84 -33.40
CA TYR A 54 -22.14 4.54 -32.38
C TYR A 54 -22.44 4.01 -30.98
N VAL A 55 -21.37 3.73 -30.22
CA VAL A 55 -21.42 3.42 -28.77
C VAL A 55 -20.60 4.46 -28.04
N ASP A 56 -21.19 5.06 -27.01
CA ASP A 56 -20.52 6.03 -26.15
C ASP A 56 -19.61 5.34 -25.13
N SER A 57 -18.56 6.00 -24.62
CA SER A 57 -17.57 5.47 -23.68
C SER A 57 -17.75 5.97 -22.24
N THR A 58 -18.99 6.30 -21.85
CA THR A 58 -19.29 6.95 -20.55
C THR A 58 -18.76 6.14 -19.35
N VAL A 59 -18.84 4.81 -19.37
CA VAL A 59 -18.36 3.94 -18.26
C VAL A 59 -16.85 4.01 -18.19
N GLN A 60 -16.17 3.78 -19.31
CA GLN A 60 -14.71 3.84 -19.41
C GLN A 60 -14.18 5.19 -18.93
N ASP A 61 -14.68 6.27 -19.52
CA ASP A 61 -14.26 7.63 -19.18
C ASP A 61 -14.42 7.92 -17.68
N THR A 62 -15.53 7.48 -17.08
CA THR A 62 -15.80 7.72 -15.65
C THR A 62 -14.84 6.95 -14.76
N ILE A 63 -14.55 5.69 -15.05
CA ILE A 63 -13.61 4.86 -14.29
C ILE A 63 -12.20 5.42 -14.43
N GLU A 64 -11.77 5.73 -15.68
CA GLU A 64 -10.43 6.27 -15.95
C GLU A 64 -10.23 7.66 -15.33
N TRP A 65 -11.29 8.42 -15.08
CA TRP A 65 -11.20 9.69 -14.35
C TRP A 65 -11.08 9.55 -12.83
N ILE A 66 -11.64 8.48 -12.27
CA ILE A 66 -11.60 8.22 -10.82
C ILE A 66 -10.24 7.62 -10.41
N LYS A 67 -9.69 6.70 -11.22
CA LYS A 67 -8.45 5.97 -10.92
C LYS A 67 -7.25 6.86 -10.55
N PRO A 68 -6.90 7.92 -11.31
CA PRO A 68 -5.76 8.77 -10.96
C PRO A 68 -5.92 9.46 -9.60
N SER A 69 -7.15 9.81 -9.24
CA SER A 69 -7.43 10.43 -7.94
C SER A 69 -7.25 9.43 -6.80
N LEU A 70 -7.69 8.18 -6.97
CA LEU A 70 -7.47 7.10 -6.00
C LEU A 70 -5.99 6.74 -5.90
N MET A 71 -5.32 6.53 -7.04
CA MET A 71 -3.89 6.22 -7.06
C MET A 71 -3.06 7.32 -6.38
N ARG A 72 -3.43 8.59 -6.58
CA ARG A 72 -2.76 9.71 -5.89
C ARG A 72 -2.94 9.66 -4.38
N VAL A 73 -4.09 9.24 -3.88
CA VAL A 73 -4.34 9.13 -2.43
C VAL A 73 -3.42 8.09 -1.81
N PHE A 74 -3.24 6.93 -2.43
CA PHE A 74 -2.50 5.79 -1.86
C PHE A 74 -1.04 5.75 -2.28
N ALA A 75 -0.69 6.14 -3.51
CA ALA A 75 0.66 6.01 -4.06
C ALA A 75 1.44 7.34 -4.10
N SER A 76 1.00 8.38 -3.40
CA SER A 76 1.66 9.69 -3.42
C SER A 76 2.83 9.83 -2.43
N GLY A 77 2.98 8.91 -1.49
CA GLY A 77 4.01 8.90 -0.45
C GLY A 77 4.70 7.55 -0.34
N ASP A 78 5.86 7.53 0.30
CA ASP A 78 6.61 6.31 0.59
C ASP A 78 5.97 5.50 1.74
N GLU A 79 5.17 6.15 2.60
CA GLU A 79 4.45 5.56 3.72
C GLU A 79 2.95 5.50 3.39
N MET A 80 2.47 4.32 3.02
CA MET A 80 1.04 4.07 2.75
C MET A 80 0.27 3.83 4.03
N VAL A 81 0.86 3.08 4.95
CA VAL A 81 0.30 2.79 6.27
C VAL A 81 1.29 3.15 7.35
N LYS A 82 0.77 3.37 8.55
CA LYS A 82 1.56 3.61 9.75
C LYS A 82 1.04 2.72 10.88
N PHE A 83 1.94 1.93 11.47
CA PHE A 83 1.66 1.19 12.68
C PHE A 83 1.85 2.11 13.89
N THR A 84 0.89 2.10 14.80
CA THR A 84 0.90 2.92 16.01
C THR A 84 1.20 2.05 17.22
N PRO A 85 2.20 2.43 18.05
CA PRO A 85 2.57 1.65 19.22
C PRO A 85 1.49 1.73 20.31
N HIS A 86 1.33 0.66 21.09
CA HIS A 86 0.47 0.66 22.28
C HIS A 86 1.19 1.24 23.52
N GLY A 87 2.51 1.08 23.60
CA GLY A 87 3.33 1.57 24.70
C GLY A 87 4.52 2.43 24.24
N PRO A 88 5.12 3.20 25.14
CA PRO A 88 6.31 3.99 24.80
C PRO A 88 7.54 3.13 24.47
N GLU A 89 7.61 1.89 24.96
CA GLU A 89 8.63 0.90 24.65
C GLU A 89 8.55 0.37 23.21
N ASP A 90 7.35 0.39 22.62
CA ASP A 90 7.08 -0.21 21.30
C ASP A 90 7.30 0.78 20.13
N VAL A 91 7.66 2.03 20.40
CA VAL A 91 7.75 3.09 19.37
C VAL A 91 8.74 2.73 18.26
N GLN A 92 9.92 2.24 18.63
CA GLN A 92 10.95 1.89 17.65
C GLN A 92 10.54 0.68 16.80
N MET A 93 9.90 -0.32 17.43
CA MET A 93 9.40 -1.50 16.72
C MET A 93 8.27 -1.15 15.76
N ALA A 94 7.33 -0.29 16.17
CA ALA A 94 6.25 0.18 15.32
C ALA A 94 6.75 1.01 14.13
N GLU A 95 7.79 1.83 14.30
CA GLU A 95 8.43 2.55 13.21
C GLU A 95 9.14 1.59 12.25
N GLN A 96 9.89 0.61 12.77
CA GLN A 96 10.54 -0.42 11.97
C GLN A 96 9.53 -1.27 11.21
N ALA A 97 8.43 -1.69 11.85
CA ALA A 97 7.34 -2.44 11.23
C ALA A 97 6.68 -1.61 10.12
N THR A 98 6.44 -0.31 10.35
CA THR A 98 5.90 0.61 9.35
C THR A 98 6.78 0.65 8.11
N ASP A 99 8.07 0.91 8.28
CA ASP A 99 9.01 1.02 7.17
C ASP A 99 9.15 -0.30 6.41
N TYR A 100 9.23 -1.42 7.14
CA TYR A 100 9.47 -2.73 6.53
C TYR A 100 8.23 -3.28 5.80
N VAL A 101 7.03 -3.17 6.36
CA VAL A 101 5.80 -3.60 5.69
C VAL A 101 5.57 -2.78 4.41
N ASN A 102 5.77 -1.45 4.46
CA ASN A 102 5.70 -0.62 3.26
C ASN A 102 6.78 -1.01 2.22
N TYR A 103 7.98 -1.37 2.67
CA TYR A 103 9.06 -1.86 1.79
C TYR A 103 8.67 -3.18 1.11
N VAL A 104 8.17 -4.17 1.85
CA VAL A 104 7.73 -5.46 1.31
C VAL A 104 6.62 -5.27 0.27
N PHE A 105 5.66 -4.38 0.54
CA PHE A 105 4.59 -4.10 -0.41
C PHE A 105 5.09 -3.39 -1.68
N THR A 106 5.99 -2.40 -1.56
CA THR A 106 6.38 -1.53 -2.68
C THR A 106 7.60 -2.01 -3.46
N LYS A 107 8.50 -2.78 -2.83
CA LYS A 107 9.78 -3.21 -3.42
C LYS A 107 9.87 -4.71 -3.67
N ASP A 108 9.44 -5.54 -2.72
CA ASP A 108 9.44 -6.99 -2.90
C ASP A 108 8.28 -7.44 -3.79
N ASN A 109 7.19 -6.66 -3.82
CA ASN A 109 6.04 -6.87 -4.69
C ASN A 109 5.83 -5.65 -5.60
N PRO A 110 5.20 -5.82 -6.78
CA PRO A 110 4.84 -4.73 -7.68
C PRO A 110 3.62 -3.96 -7.14
N GLY A 111 3.74 -3.33 -5.96
CA GLY A 111 2.63 -2.75 -5.21
C GLY A 111 1.79 -1.74 -5.99
N TRP A 112 2.41 -0.96 -6.89
CA TRP A 112 1.69 -0.02 -7.75
C TRP A 112 0.76 -0.73 -8.74
N GLU A 113 1.25 -1.79 -9.39
CA GLU A 113 0.48 -2.57 -10.37
C GLU A 113 -0.66 -3.34 -9.71
N ILE A 114 -0.37 -3.94 -8.54
CA ILE A 114 -1.37 -4.60 -7.71
C ILE A 114 -2.51 -3.64 -7.36
N MET A 115 -2.20 -2.44 -6.87
CA MET A 115 -3.21 -1.44 -6.52
C MET A 115 -3.99 -0.96 -7.74
N TYR A 116 -3.32 -0.72 -8.86
CA TYR A 116 -3.96 -0.29 -10.09
C TYR A 116 -5.00 -1.31 -10.57
N SER A 117 -4.62 -2.59 -10.60
CA SER A 117 -5.49 -3.69 -11.00
C SER A 117 -6.62 -3.89 -9.98
N TRP A 118 -6.30 -3.89 -8.69
CA TRP A 118 -7.24 -4.06 -7.61
C TRP A 118 -8.35 -2.99 -7.60
N PHE A 119 -7.96 -1.73 -7.77
CA PHE A 119 -8.91 -0.63 -7.85
C PHE A 119 -9.74 -0.67 -9.13
N THR A 120 -9.14 -1.09 -10.26
CA THR A 120 -9.86 -1.24 -11.52
C THR A 120 -10.94 -2.32 -11.40
N ASP A 121 -10.60 -3.48 -10.86
CA ASP A 121 -11.56 -4.56 -10.63
C ASP A 121 -12.70 -4.13 -9.69
N ALA A 122 -12.38 -3.43 -8.61
CA ALA A 122 -13.41 -2.93 -7.70
C ALA A 122 -14.36 -1.92 -8.35
N LEU A 123 -13.82 -0.97 -9.14
CA LEU A 123 -14.61 0.06 -9.81
C LEU A 123 -15.47 -0.49 -10.93
N LEU A 124 -15.02 -1.55 -11.61
CA LEU A 124 -15.70 -2.18 -12.72
C LEU A 124 -16.57 -3.37 -12.29
N SER A 125 -15.99 -4.32 -11.55
CA SER A 125 -16.57 -5.63 -11.25
C SER A 125 -17.14 -5.74 -9.82
N LYS A 126 -17.48 -4.62 -9.18
CA LYS A 126 -18.08 -4.49 -7.82
C LYS A 126 -17.12 -4.74 -6.68
N ASN A 127 -16.28 -5.77 -6.74
CA ASN A 127 -15.27 -6.10 -5.75
C ASN A 127 -13.93 -6.32 -6.43
N GLY A 128 -12.86 -5.79 -5.87
CA GLY A 128 -11.50 -6.19 -6.16
C GLY A 128 -11.01 -7.12 -5.06
N ILE A 129 -10.27 -8.17 -5.41
CA ILE A 129 -9.81 -9.20 -4.48
C ILE A 129 -8.32 -9.40 -4.67
N VAL A 130 -7.59 -9.49 -3.56
CA VAL A 130 -6.17 -9.74 -3.52
C VAL A 130 -5.92 -10.93 -2.60
N LYS A 131 -5.04 -11.84 -2.99
CA LYS A 131 -4.52 -12.95 -2.20
C LYS A 131 -3.15 -12.58 -1.68
N VAL A 132 -2.89 -12.89 -0.41
CA VAL A 132 -1.63 -12.64 0.27
C VAL A 132 -1.19 -13.93 0.94
N TRP A 133 0.00 -14.43 0.61
CA TRP A 133 0.51 -15.66 1.20
C TRP A 133 2.03 -15.60 1.35
N TRP A 134 2.54 -16.51 2.13
CA TRP A 134 3.97 -16.75 2.24
C TRP A 134 4.40 -17.72 1.15
N ASP A 135 5.39 -17.33 0.35
CA ASP A 135 5.93 -18.10 -0.75
C ASP A 135 7.35 -18.56 -0.35
N ASP A 136 7.44 -19.84 0.03
CA ASP A 136 8.73 -20.47 0.32
C ASP A 136 9.40 -20.82 -1.00
N TYR A 137 10.63 -20.39 -1.16
CA TYR A 137 11.44 -20.78 -2.30
C TYR A 137 12.88 -21.10 -1.87
N ASP A 138 13.47 -22.01 -2.60
CA ASP A 138 14.83 -22.41 -2.40
C ASP A 138 15.76 -21.52 -3.23
N GLU A 139 16.62 -20.72 -2.58
CA GLU A 139 17.60 -19.87 -3.24
C GLU A 139 18.97 -20.54 -3.21
N PRO A 140 19.47 -21.03 -4.37
CA PRO A 140 20.82 -21.58 -4.42
C PRO A 140 21.85 -20.45 -4.33
N GLN A 141 22.58 -20.41 -3.25
CA GLN A 141 23.64 -19.44 -2.99
C GLN A 141 24.99 -20.08 -3.31
N ARG A 142 25.71 -19.53 -4.29
CA ARG A 142 27.05 -20.01 -4.62
C ARG A 142 28.06 -19.42 -3.65
N GLU A 143 28.75 -20.31 -2.91
CA GLU A 143 29.81 -19.97 -1.99
C GLU A 143 31.11 -20.63 -2.45
N GLU A 144 32.24 -19.94 -2.29
CA GLU A 144 33.57 -20.43 -2.64
C GLU A 144 34.44 -20.47 -1.39
N TYR A 145 34.95 -21.64 -1.07
CA TYR A 145 35.81 -21.88 0.06
C TYR A 145 37.15 -22.33 -0.45
N THR A 146 38.23 -21.71 0.06
CA THR A 146 39.59 -22.04 -0.28
C THR A 146 40.37 -22.45 0.94
N HIS A 147 41.29 -23.41 0.75
CA HIS A 147 42.23 -23.85 1.79
C HIS A 147 41.51 -24.49 3.00
N LEU A 148 40.50 -25.35 2.75
CA LEU A 148 39.84 -26.15 3.79
C LEU A 148 40.70 -27.37 4.13
N ASP A 149 40.76 -27.74 5.42
CA ASP A 149 41.33 -29.03 5.82
C ASP A 149 40.31 -30.17 5.57
N GLU A 150 40.76 -31.45 5.62
CA GLU A 150 39.92 -32.63 5.37
C GLU A 150 38.68 -32.68 6.29
N MET A 151 38.81 -32.24 7.54
CA MET A 151 37.70 -32.26 8.52
C MET A 151 36.69 -31.13 8.23
N GLU A 152 37.15 -29.95 7.85
CA GLU A 152 36.29 -28.83 7.48
C GLU A 152 35.53 -29.15 6.20
N TYR A 153 36.18 -29.76 5.21
CA TYR A 153 35.58 -30.22 3.96
C TYR A 153 34.51 -31.30 4.23
N GLU A 154 34.80 -32.32 5.06
CA GLU A 154 33.85 -33.37 5.36
C GLU A 154 32.61 -32.83 6.10
N ILE A 155 32.77 -31.87 7.04
CA ILE A 155 31.67 -31.18 7.70
C ILE A 155 30.83 -30.37 6.70
N LEU A 156 31.46 -29.69 5.75
CA LEU A 156 30.78 -28.86 4.75
C LEU A 156 29.89 -29.71 3.82
N VAL A 157 30.47 -30.82 3.30
CA VAL A 157 29.77 -31.71 2.34
C VAL A 157 28.74 -32.62 3.04
N SER A 158 28.89 -32.88 4.32
CA SER A 158 27.90 -33.65 5.08
C SER A 158 26.56 -32.91 5.32
N ASN A 159 26.53 -31.62 5.08
CA ASN A 159 25.30 -30.84 5.20
C ASN A 159 24.37 -31.12 4.00
N PRO A 160 23.12 -31.59 4.24
CA PRO A 160 22.17 -31.92 3.16
C PRO A 160 21.73 -30.71 2.32
N GLU A 161 21.97 -29.47 2.79
CA GLU A 161 21.66 -28.23 2.07
C GLU A 161 22.75 -27.81 1.10
N VAL A 162 23.87 -28.55 1.05
CA VAL A 162 25.05 -28.22 0.26
C VAL A 162 25.22 -29.18 -0.91
N GLU A 163 25.24 -28.65 -2.10
CA GLU A 163 25.58 -29.38 -3.34
C GLU A 163 26.94 -28.92 -3.83
N GLU A 164 27.86 -29.85 -4.03
CA GLU A 164 29.20 -29.59 -4.54
C GLU A 164 29.13 -29.31 -6.04
N ILE A 165 29.58 -28.10 -6.48
CA ILE A 165 29.67 -27.73 -7.90
C ILE A 165 31.05 -28.05 -8.46
N HIS A 166 32.09 -27.71 -7.72
CA HIS A 166 33.48 -27.87 -8.12
C HIS A 166 34.37 -28.12 -6.92
N HIS A 167 35.32 -29.07 -7.05
CA HIS A 167 36.27 -29.45 -6.01
C HIS A 167 37.64 -29.65 -6.58
N GLU A 168 38.65 -28.99 -5.99
CA GLU A 168 40.06 -29.18 -6.30
C GLU A 168 40.80 -29.57 -5.00
N GLU A 169 41.46 -30.71 -5.03
CA GLU A 169 42.32 -31.17 -3.94
C GLU A 169 43.78 -30.89 -4.29
N TYR A 170 44.51 -30.30 -3.39
CA TYR A 170 45.94 -30.09 -3.53
C TYR A 170 46.68 -30.32 -2.21
N VAL A 171 47.97 -30.59 -2.28
CA VAL A 171 48.78 -31.00 -1.15
C VAL A 171 49.87 -29.96 -0.92
N GLU A 172 49.98 -29.45 0.30
CA GLU A 172 51.05 -28.55 0.72
C GLU A 172 51.92 -29.18 1.81
N GLU A 173 53.22 -28.87 1.79
CA GLU A 173 54.16 -29.26 2.88
C GLU A 173 54.13 -28.17 3.97
N ASP A 174 53.52 -28.48 5.11
CA ASP A 174 53.56 -27.62 6.30
C ASP A 174 54.79 -28.00 7.15
N GLU A 175 55.59 -27.03 7.58
CA GLU A 175 56.80 -27.22 8.39
C GLU A 175 56.51 -27.88 9.76
N ALA A 176 55.27 -27.81 10.27
CA ALA A 176 54.86 -28.33 11.60
C ALA A 176 54.13 -29.66 11.53
N MET A 177 53.32 -29.95 10.48
CA MET A 177 52.42 -31.10 10.39
C MET A 177 52.80 -32.09 9.29
N GLY A 178 53.78 -31.76 8.43
CA GLY A 178 54.16 -32.63 7.30
C GLY A 178 53.25 -32.31 6.06
N VAL A 179 53.00 -33.36 5.26
CA VAL A 179 52.19 -33.25 4.05
C VAL A 179 50.71 -33.22 4.44
N VAL A 180 50.02 -32.10 4.18
CA VAL A 180 48.58 -31.93 4.48
C VAL A 180 47.84 -31.71 3.16
N ALA A 181 46.71 -32.37 3.00
CA ALA A 181 45.80 -32.13 1.89
C ALA A 181 44.86 -30.96 2.22
N TYR A 182 44.71 -30.06 1.26
CA TYR A 182 43.78 -28.93 1.31
C TYR A 182 42.81 -29.00 0.16
N HIS A 183 41.62 -28.47 0.40
CA HIS A 183 40.50 -28.52 -0.53
C HIS A 183 40.02 -27.10 -0.87
N ASP A 184 39.92 -26.80 -2.15
CA ASP A 184 39.24 -25.63 -2.68
C ASP A 184 37.91 -26.10 -3.26
N VAL A 185 36.80 -25.60 -2.71
CA VAL A 185 35.48 -26.11 -3.03
C VAL A 185 34.53 -24.95 -3.37
N VAL A 186 33.84 -25.11 -4.49
CA VAL A 186 32.70 -24.24 -4.83
C VAL A 186 31.43 -25.03 -4.60
N ILE A 187 30.63 -24.55 -3.69
CA ILE A 187 29.36 -25.17 -3.32
C ILE A 187 28.17 -24.32 -3.74
N SER A 188 27.05 -24.99 -3.98
CA SER A 188 25.73 -24.40 -3.98
C SER A 188 25.03 -24.74 -2.67
N ARG A 189 24.85 -23.75 -1.80
CA ARG A 189 24.05 -23.96 -0.60
C ARG A 189 22.63 -23.54 -0.90
N THR A 190 21.70 -24.49 -0.87
CA THR A 190 20.27 -24.23 -1.01
C THR A 190 19.77 -23.69 0.31
N ARG A 191 19.48 -22.38 0.35
CA ARG A 191 18.90 -21.73 1.52
C ARG A 191 17.40 -21.61 1.28
N ARG A 192 16.61 -22.23 2.14
CA ARG A 192 15.17 -22.04 2.14
C ARG A 192 14.88 -20.64 2.65
N THR A 193 14.45 -19.80 1.74
CA THR A 193 14.03 -18.42 2.02
C THR A 193 12.56 -18.32 1.67
N GLY A 194 11.89 -17.38 2.29
CA GLY A 194 10.48 -17.13 1.98
C GLY A 194 10.24 -15.63 1.86
N ARG A 195 9.20 -15.30 1.15
CA ARG A 195 8.74 -13.93 0.97
C ARG A 195 7.24 -13.84 0.97
N VAL A 196 6.72 -12.68 1.38
CA VAL A 196 5.30 -12.39 1.20
C VAL A 196 5.04 -12.10 -0.27
N LYS A 197 4.12 -12.85 -0.86
CA LYS A 197 3.65 -12.67 -2.23
C LYS A 197 2.22 -12.17 -2.23
N ILE A 198 1.95 -11.26 -3.15
CA ILE A 198 0.65 -10.59 -3.26
C ILE A 198 0.22 -10.67 -4.72
N GLU A 199 -0.99 -11.15 -4.95
CA GLU A 199 -1.55 -11.32 -6.28
C GLU A 199 -2.99 -10.79 -6.34
N ASN A 200 -3.31 -10.11 -7.43
CA ASN A 200 -4.67 -9.66 -7.70
C ASN A 200 -5.45 -10.81 -8.36
N ILE A 201 -6.54 -11.23 -7.73
CA ILE A 201 -7.36 -12.34 -8.17
C ILE A 201 -8.48 -11.83 -9.10
N PRO A 202 -8.59 -12.38 -10.33
CA PRO A 202 -9.71 -12.08 -11.20
C PRO A 202 -11.04 -12.39 -10.50
N PRO A 203 -12.02 -11.48 -10.53
CA PRO A 203 -13.30 -11.71 -9.85
C PRO A 203 -14.06 -12.95 -10.26
N SER A 204 -13.83 -13.47 -11.48
CA SER A 204 -14.40 -14.72 -11.99
C SER A 204 -13.77 -15.99 -11.38
N GLU A 205 -12.59 -15.89 -10.78
CA GLU A 205 -11.87 -17.01 -10.15
C GLU A 205 -12.15 -17.13 -8.65
N PHE A 206 -12.84 -16.16 -8.07
CA PHE A 206 -13.15 -16.11 -6.65
C PHE A 206 -14.61 -16.45 -6.40
N LEU A 207 -14.83 -17.45 -5.57
CA LEU A 207 -16.16 -17.88 -5.13
C LEU A 207 -16.32 -17.63 -3.63
N ILE A 208 -17.53 -17.25 -3.23
CA ILE A 208 -17.87 -17.04 -1.81
C ILE A 208 -19.32 -17.47 -1.54
N SER A 209 -19.57 -17.99 -0.35
CA SER A 209 -20.90 -18.42 0.06
C SER A 209 -21.88 -17.24 0.10
N ARG A 210 -23.13 -17.49 -0.31
CA ARG A 210 -24.19 -16.49 -0.50
C ARG A 210 -24.47 -15.63 0.75
N GLU A 211 -24.34 -16.21 1.92
CA GLU A 211 -24.71 -15.56 3.21
C GLU A 211 -23.59 -14.68 3.78
N SER A 212 -22.41 -14.70 3.15
CA SER A 212 -21.23 -13.99 3.65
C SER A 212 -21.40 -12.47 3.60
N LYS A 213 -20.96 -11.80 4.66
CA LYS A 213 -20.93 -10.33 4.75
C LYS A 213 -19.52 -9.77 4.55
N GLY A 214 -18.51 -10.56 4.85
CA GLY A 214 -17.10 -10.26 4.71
C GLY A 214 -16.31 -11.54 4.42
N ILE A 215 -15.03 -11.41 4.16
CA ILE A 215 -14.15 -12.56 3.86
C ILE A 215 -13.92 -13.39 5.13
N GLN A 216 -13.58 -12.76 6.25
CA GLN A 216 -13.17 -13.48 7.47
C GLN A 216 -14.31 -14.23 8.17
N ASP A 217 -15.56 -13.82 7.98
CA ASP A 217 -16.77 -14.49 8.53
C ASP A 217 -17.45 -15.40 7.51
N ALA A 218 -16.89 -15.57 6.32
CA ALA A 218 -17.44 -16.46 5.31
C ALA A 218 -17.32 -17.92 5.74
N ARG A 219 -18.40 -18.68 5.47
CA ARG A 219 -18.43 -20.12 5.73
C ARG A 219 -17.61 -20.89 4.72
N PHE A 220 -17.61 -20.43 3.48
CA PHE A 220 -16.91 -21.06 2.35
C PHE A 220 -16.38 -19.98 1.41
N ILE A 221 -15.10 -20.12 1.05
CA ILE A 221 -14.43 -19.33 0.01
C ILE A 221 -13.66 -20.32 -0.86
N CYS A 222 -13.62 -20.08 -2.16
CA CYS A 222 -12.82 -20.88 -3.08
C CYS A 222 -12.15 -19.96 -4.10
N HIS A 223 -10.86 -20.17 -4.29
CA HIS A 223 -10.08 -19.63 -5.39
C HIS A 223 -9.83 -20.76 -6.38
N ARG A 224 -10.30 -20.60 -7.60
CA ARG A 224 -10.13 -21.58 -8.66
C ARG A 224 -9.17 -21.06 -9.70
N VAL A 225 -8.15 -21.85 -9.97
CA VAL A 225 -7.08 -21.51 -10.91
C VAL A 225 -6.91 -22.63 -11.90
N GLU A 226 -6.72 -22.30 -13.16
CA GLU A 226 -6.38 -23.26 -14.19
C GLU A 226 -4.85 -23.49 -14.17
N LYS A 227 -4.43 -24.75 -13.97
CA LYS A 227 -3.03 -25.16 -13.89
C LYS A 227 -2.76 -26.33 -14.83
N SER A 228 -1.57 -26.37 -15.44
CA SER A 228 -1.16 -27.53 -16.23
C SER A 228 -0.87 -28.73 -15.32
N LEU A 229 -0.98 -29.95 -15.88
CA LEU A 229 -0.63 -31.17 -15.14
C LEU A 229 0.85 -31.15 -14.67
N SER A 230 1.73 -30.56 -15.47
CA SER A 230 3.13 -30.39 -15.14
C SER A 230 3.31 -29.51 -13.90
N ASP A 231 2.61 -28.36 -13.85
CA ASP A 231 2.65 -27.45 -12.69
C ASP A 231 2.09 -28.12 -11.42
N LEU A 232 0.99 -28.90 -11.58
CA LEU A 232 0.39 -29.64 -10.46
C LEU A 232 1.34 -30.68 -9.88
N ARG A 233 2.06 -31.44 -10.75
CA ARG A 233 3.07 -32.42 -10.32
C ARG A 233 4.28 -31.76 -9.65
N GLU A 234 4.68 -30.56 -10.10
CA GLU A 234 5.73 -29.79 -9.47
C GLU A 234 5.31 -29.25 -8.08
N MET A 235 4.05 -28.77 -7.97
CA MET A 235 3.52 -28.27 -6.70
C MET A 235 3.26 -29.37 -5.67
N TYR A 236 2.87 -30.58 -6.12
CA TYR A 236 2.50 -31.70 -5.24
C TYR A 236 3.24 -32.99 -5.64
N PRO A 237 4.57 -33.06 -5.47
CA PRO A 237 5.39 -34.21 -5.91
C PRO A 237 5.05 -35.51 -5.19
N ASP A 238 4.47 -35.44 -4.00
CA ASP A 238 4.12 -36.60 -3.18
C ASP A 238 2.78 -37.25 -3.58
N LYS A 239 2.03 -36.63 -4.50
CA LYS A 239 0.71 -37.13 -4.93
C LYS A 239 0.81 -37.79 -6.31
N ASP A 240 0.19 -38.97 -6.44
CA ASP A 240 0.03 -39.62 -7.73
C ASP A 240 -1.18 -38.98 -8.45
N LEU A 241 -0.89 -38.19 -9.48
CA LEU A 241 -1.89 -37.46 -10.23
C LEU A 241 -2.24 -38.21 -11.52
N ASP A 242 -3.31 -39.05 -11.45
CA ASP A 242 -3.84 -39.76 -12.61
C ASP A 242 -4.73 -38.81 -13.44
N PRO A 243 -4.40 -38.55 -14.70
CA PRO A 243 -5.18 -37.70 -15.59
C PRO A 243 -6.65 -38.10 -15.76
N GLU A 244 -6.96 -39.42 -15.66
CA GLU A 244 -8.34 -39.90 -15.77
C GLU A 244 -9.18 -39.55 -14.53
N GLU A 245 -8.60 -39.56 -13.35
CA GLU A 245 -9.27 -39.19 -12.09
C GLU A 245 -9.42 -37.68 -11.96
N LEU A 246 -8.44 -36.91 -12.44
CA LEU A 246 -8.45 -35.44 -12.39
C LEU A 246 -9.49 -34.84 -13.36
N GLY A 247 -9.74 -35.47 -14.49
CA GLY A 247 -10.69 -34.97 -15.50
C GLY A 247 -12.17 -35.21 -15.17
N ALA A 248 -12.49 -35.96 -14.12
CA ALA A 248 -13.86 -36.38 -13.80
C ALA A 248 -14.77 -35.28 -13.20
N GLY A 249 -14.39 -34.02 -13.23
CA GLY A 249 -15.19 -32.93 -12.70
C GLY A 249 -15.36 -31.72 -13.63
N ASP A 250 -15.09 -31.88 -14.90
CA ASP A 250 -14.93 -30.82 -15.89
C ASP A 250 -16.23 -30.13 -16.38
N ASP A 251 -17.38 -30.40 -15.76
CA ASP A 251 -18.66 -29.74 -16.10
C ASP A 251 -18.69 -28.23 -15.66
N ASP A 252 -17.71 -27.80 -14.90
CA ASP A 252 -17.61 -26.41 -14.42
C ASP A 252 -17.01 -25.42 -15.44
N MET A 253 -16.45 -25.92 -16.56
CA MET A 253 -15.78 -25.09 -17.57
C MET A 253 -16.70 -24.10 -18.29
N THR A 254 -18.01 -24.35 -18.32
CA THR A 254 -18.95 -23.46 -19.01
C THR A 254 -19.45 -22.29 -18.15
N GLN A 255 -19.30 -22.37 -16.84
CA GLN A 255 -19.74 -21.29 -15.94
C GLN A 255 -18.70 -20.16 -15.88
N PHE A 256 -19.15 -18.92 -16.07
CA PHE A 256 -18.34 -17.72 -16.18
C PHE A 256 -17.43 -17.62 -17.42
N SER A 257 -17.58 -18.51 -18.42
CA SER A 257 -16.83 -18.41 -19.67
C SER A 257 -17.06 -17.07 -20.37
N ALA A 258 -18.28 -16.55 -20.35
CA ALA A 258 -18.63 -15.26 -20.92
C ALA A 258 -17.91 -14.09 -20.20
N GLU A 259 -17.91 -14.07 -18.85
CA GLU A 259 -17.18 -13.06 -18.07
C GLU A 259 -15.67 -13.12 -18.34
N ARG A 260 -15.10 -14.33 -18.46
CA ARG A 260 -13.67 -14.50 -18.81
C ARG A 260 -13.37 -14.04 -20.22
N LEU A 261 -14.22 -14.38 -21.19
CA LEU A 261 -14.11 -13.95 -22.59
C LEU A 261 -14.16 -12.43 -22.74
N GLU A 262 -15.08 -11.77 -22.07
CA GLU A 262 -15.17 -10.30 -22.14
C GLU A 262 -13.99 -9.58 -21.50
N ARG A 263 -13.30 -10.19 -20.52
CA ARG A 263 -12.05 -9.67 -19.97
C ARG A 263 -10.94 -9.56 -21.03
N TYR A 264 -10.94 -10.47 -22.00
CA TYR A 264 -10.01 -10.49 -23.14
C TYR A 264 -10.64 -9.96 -24.44
N ALA A 265 -11.77 -9.25 -24.37
CA ALA A 265 -12.54 -8.81 -25.53
C ALA A 265 -11.78 -7.85 -26.48
N PHE A 266 -10.76 -7.14 -25.99
CA PHE A 266 -9.89 -6.33 -26.85
C PHE A 266 -9.02 -7.20 -27.76
N ASP A 267 -8.70 -8.43 -27.39
CA ASP A 267 -7.99 -9.41 -28.19
C ASP A 267 -8.99 -10.36 -28.87
N LYS A 268 -9.40 -9.99 -30.08
CA LYS A 268 -10.36 -10.81 -30.87
C LYS A 268 -9.84 -12.21 -31.19
N SER A 269 -8.53 -12.44 -31.10
CA SER A 269 -7.93 -13.77 -31.29
C SER A 269 -8.20 -14.69 -30.10
N ALA A 270 -8.33 -14.18 -28.88
CA ALA A 270 -8.62 -14.97 -27.70
C ALA A 270 -9.95 -15.74 -27.82
N ARG A 271 -10.97 -15.18 -28.48
CA ARG A 271 -12.25 -15.86 -28.74
C ARG A 271 -12.12 -17.13 -29.61
N TYR A 272 -11.06 -17.22 -30.42
CA TYR A 272 -10.77 -18.40 -31.23
C TYR A 272 -9.98 -19.48 -30.50
N TRP A 273 -9.28 -19.12 -29.42
CA TRP A 273 -8.40 -20.02 -28.68
C TRP A 273 -9.12 -20.89 -27.65
N GLU A 274 -10.25 -20.47 -27.12
CA GLU A 274 -11.05 -21.29 -26.18
C GLU A 274 -11.63 -22.58 -26.78
N GLY A 275 -11.74 -22.67 -28.13
CA GLY A 275 -12.10 -23.90 -28.80
C GLY A 275 -10.92 -24.83 -29.15
N TRP A 276 -9.69 -24.39 -28.83
CA TRP A 276 -8.44 -25.11 -29.13
C TRP A 276 -7.73 -25.58 -27.87
N GLY A 277 -8.45 -25.70 -26.77
CA GLY A 277 -7.93 -26.19 -25.50
C GLY A 277 -7.42 -27.62 -25.60
N GLY A 278 -6.11 -27.78 -25.53
CA GLY A 278 -5.42 -28.93 -24.98
C GLY A 278 -5.50 -30.29 -25.62
N GLU A 279 -6.55 -30.63 -26.33
CA GLU A 279 -6.69 -31.98 -26.93
C GLU A 279 -5.82 -32.22 -28.19
N GLU A 280 -5.31 -31.16 -28.80
CA GLU A 280 -4.58 -31.26 -30.08
C GLU A 280 -3.05 -31.23 -29.91
N TYR A 281 -2.53 -30.79 -28.75
CA TYR A 281 -1.13 -30.97 -28.40
C TYR A 281 -0.99 -32.31 -27.66
N GLY A 282 -0.42 -33.31 -28.33
CA GLY A 282 -0.26 -34.65 -27.80
C GLY A 282 0.70 -34.80 -26.60
N ASP A 283 0.87 -33.75 -25.83
CA ASP A 283 1.62 -33.73 -24.58
C ASP A 283 0.67 -33.61 -23.39
N GLU A 284 0.49 -34.73 -22.71
CA GLU A 284 -0.39 -34.87 -21.55
C GLU A 284 0.00 -33.90 -20.41
N GLY A 285 1.28 -33.54 -20.28
CA GLY A 285 1.78 -32.64 -19.27
C GLY A 285 1.29 -31.18 -19.40
N LEU A 286 0.86 -30.79 -20.62
CA LEU A 286 0.36 -29.43 -20.90
C LEU A 286 -1.17 -29.32 -20.78
N ARG A 287 -1.85 -30.44 -20.47
CA ARG A 287 -3.30 -30.43 -20.26
C ARG A 287 -3.66 -29.65 -19.00
N ASN A 288 -4.61 -28.72 -19.11
CA ASN A 288 -5.04 -27.86 -18.01
C ASN A 288 -6.14 -28.50 -17.17
N TYR A 289 -6.05 -28.33 -15.87
CA TYR A 289 -7.03 -28.77 -14.88
C TYR A 289 -7.38 -27.62 -13.93
N TRP A 290 -8.61 -27.64 -13.41
CA TRP A 290 -9.05 -26.68 -12.41
C TRP A 290 -8.59 -27.10 -11.02
N LEU A 291 -7.70 -26.29 -10.44
CA LEU A 291 -7.32 -26.36 -9.03
C LEU A 291 -8.29 -25.49 -8.23
N HIS A 292 -8.99 -26.10 -7.30
CA HIS A 292 -9.88 -25.43 -6.36
C HIS A 292 -9.20 -25.35 -4.99
N GLU A 293 -8.76 -24.17 -4.62
CA GLU A 293 -8.21 -23.88 -3.29
C GLU A 293 -9.37 -23.39 -2.41
N CYS A 294 -9.89 -24.25 -1.58
CA CYS A 294 -11.09 -24.05 -0.78
C CYS A 294 -10.75 -23.73 0.65
N PHE A 295 -11.36 -22.70 1.21
CA PHE A 295 -11.28 -22.27 2.60
C PHE A 295 -12.66 -22.44 3.22
N LEU A 296 -12.81 -23.40 4.13
CA LEU A 296 -14.10 -23.73 4.71
C LEU A 296 -14.03 -23.96 6.22
N ARG A 297 -15.15 -23.66 6.88
CA ARG A 297 -15.34 -23.97 8.29
C ARG A 297 -16.03 -25.32 8.40
N THR A 298 -15.33 -26.31 8.95
CA THR A 298 -15.86 -27.67 9.13
C THR A 298 -15.37 -28.26 10.44
N ASP A 299 -16.18 -29.09 11.06
CA ASP A 299 -15.80 -29.94 12.18
C ASP A 299 -15.16 -31.21 11.56
N PHE A 300 -13.84 -31.23 11.50
CA PHE A 300 -13.10 -32.32 10.87
C PHE A 300 -12.75 -33.43 11.87
N ASP A 301 -12.42 -33.08 13.10
CA ASP A 301 -12.06 -34.02 14.17
C ASP A 301 -13.27 -34.61 14.90
N GLY A 302 -14.47 -34.05 14.69
CA GLY A 302 -15.73 -34.52 15.25
C GLY A 302 -15.95 -34.12 16.71
N ASP A 303 -15.31 -33.05 17.19
CA ASP A 303 -15.46 -32.51 18.55
C ASP A 303 -16.68 -31.61 18.72
N GLY A 304 -17.32 -31.20 17.61
CA GLY A 304 -18.49 -30.32 17.59
C GLY A 304 -18.14 -28.83 17.42
N ILE A 305 -16.86 -28.48 17.28
CA ILE A 305 -16.36 -27.14 17.01
C ILE A 305 -15.87 -27.09 15.56
N THR A 306 -16.19 -26.03 14.84
CA THR A 306 -15.76 -25.90 13.44
C THR A 306 -14.42 -25.23 13.36
N GLU A 307 -13.46 -25.87 12.70
CA GLU A 307 -12.14 -25.36 12.37
C GLU A 307 -12.15 -24.68 11.01
N LEU A 308 -11.25 -23.75 10.80
CA LEU A 308 -10.99 -23.17 9.48
C LEU A 308 -9.91 -24.00 8.78
N ARG A 309 -10.25 -24.59 7.66
CA ARG A 309 -9.33 -25.46 6.90
C ARG A 309 -9.15 -24.99 5.48
N LYS A 310 -7.92 -25.12 4.99
CA LYS A 310 -7.54 -24.97 3.59
C LYS A 310 -7.55 -26.37 2.97
N VAL A 311 -8.32 -26.55 1.93
CA VAL A 311 -8.39 -27.83 1.19
C VAL A 311 -8.20 -27.54 -0.28
N CYS A 312 -7.13 -28.10 -0.86
CA CYS A 312 -6.87 -28.01 -2.28
C CYS A 312 -7.41 -29.26 -2.99
N VAL A 313 -8.28 -29.07 -3.99
CA VAL A 313 -8.95 -30.17 -4.71
C VAL A 313 -8.80 -29.98 -6.20
N VAL A 314 -8.48 -31.06 -6.90
CA VAL A 314 -8.54 -31.14 -8.37
C VAL A 314 -9.43 -32.34 -8.74
N GLY A 315 -10.50 -32.09 -9.50
CA GLY A 315 -11.49 -33.12 -9.81
C GLY A 315 -12.06 -33.78 -8.55
N SER A 316 -11.71 -35.03 -8.29
CA SER A 316 -12.11 -35.81 -7.11
C SER A 316 -10.99 -36.07 -6.11
N THR A 317 -9.80 -35.49 -6.31
CA THR A 317 -8.62 -35.77 -5.52
C THR A 317 -8.30 -34.61 -4.60
N ILE A 318 -8.09 -34.88 -3.29
CA ILE A 318 -7.59 -33.89 -2.33
C ILE A 318 -6.06 -33.90 -2.41
N LEU A 319 -5.51 -32.74 -2.75
CA LEU A 319 -4.07 -32.52 -2.80
C LEU A 319 -3.51 -32.12 -1.45
N GLU A 320 -4.21 -31.25 -0.76
CA GLU A 320 -3.77 -30.66 0.52
C GLU A 320 -4.98 -30.47 1.44
N ASN A 321 -4.81 -30.66 2.74
CA ASN A 321 -5.82 -30.43 3.76
C ASN A 321 -5.13 -29.99 5.06
N GLU A 322 -5.15 -28.69 5.34
CA GLU A 322 -4.48 -28.07 6.46
C GLU A 322 -5.42 -27.19 7.28
N GLU A 323 -5.19 -27.13 8.57
CA GLU A 323 -5.83 -26.16 9.44
C GLU A 323 -5.09 -24.82 9.33
N ILE A 324 -5.85 -23.72 9.22
CA ILE A 324 -5.32 -22.38 9.07
C ILE A 324 -5.97 -21.40 10.07
N ASP A 325 -5.24 -20.37 10.44
CA ASP A 325 -5.72 -19.35 11.37
C ASP A 325 -6.61 -18.29 10.71
N SER A 326 -6.29 -17.92 9.48
CA SER A 326 -6.98 -16.84 8.74
C SER A 326 -7.05 -17.12 7.25
N VAL A 327 -8.03 -16.51 6.59
CA VAL A 327 -8.21 -16.61 5.13
C VAL A 327 -7.28 -15.61 4.45
N PRO A 328 -6.45 -16.03 3.45
CA PRO A 328 -5.42 -15.18 2.83
C PRO A 328 -5.97 -14.22 1.77
N PHE A 329 -7.21 -13.81 1.85
CA PHE A 329 -7.83 -12.89 0.89
C PHE A 329 -8.23 -11.59 1.53
N VAL A 330 -8.12 -10.52 0.75
CA VAL A 330 -8.58 -9.17 1.12
C VAL A 330 -9.42 -8.59 -0.01
N SER A 331 -10.53 -7.94 0.32
CA SER A 331 -11.44 -7.37 -0.67
C SER A 331 -11.72 -5.89 -0.43
N ILE A 332 -11.88 -5.15 -1.53
CA ILE A 332 -12.35 -3.77 -1.54
C ILE A 332 -13.64 -3.64 -2.35
N THR A 333 -14.49 -2.73 -1.93
CA THR A 333 -15.77 -2.43 -2.59
C THR A 333 -15.98 -0.91 -2.61
N PRO A 334 -16.22 -0.30 -3.78
CA PRO A 334 -16.35 1.17 -3.86
C PRO A 334 -17.60 1.69 -3.17
N ILE A 335 -18.73 0.99 -3.34
CA ILE A 335 -20.01 1.35 -2.72
C ILE A 335 -20.56 0.13 -1.99
N LYS A 336 -20.38 0.13 -0.67
CA LYS A 336 -20.77 -0.98 0.18
C LYS A 336 -22.28 -1.00 0.40
N ILE A 337 -22.92 -2.16 0.21
CA ILE A 337 -24.30 -2.42 0.60
C ILE A 337 -24.27 -3.08 1.98
N PRO A 338 -24.95 -2.52 2.99
CA PRO A 338 -24.99 -3.11 4.32
C PRO A 338 -25.44 -4.57 4.29
N HIS A 339 -24.74 -5.42 5.05
CA HIS A 339 -25.04 -6.85 5.21
C HIS A 339 -24.89 -7.73 3.97
N LYS A 340 -24.18 -7.23 2.93
CA LYS A 340 -23.84 -8.00 1.74
C LYS A 340 -22.35 -7.88 1.44
N PHE A 341 -21.77 -8.95 0.93
CA PHE A 341 -20.39 -8.96 0.44
C PHE A 341 -20.25 -8.14 -0.85
N PHE A 342 -21.11 -8.41 -1.83
CA PHE A 342 -21.11 -7.67 -3.09
C PHE A 342 -21.81 -6.31 -2.93
N GLY A 343 -21.12 -5.26 -3.33
CA GLY A 343 -21.66 -3.90 -3.38
C GLY A 343 -22.06 -3.47 -4.79
N LEU A 344 -21.99 -2.17 -5.04
CA LEU A 344 -22.18 -1.57 -6.35
C LEU A 344 -20.84 -1.08 -6.90
N SER A 345 -20.63 -1.29 -8.20
CA SER A 345 -19.52 -0.72 -8.94
C SER A 345 -19.83 0.71 -9.41
N ILE A 346 -18.84 1.42 -9.90
CA ILE A 346 -19.07 2.69 -10.60
C ILE A 346 -19.77 2.45 -11.94
N ALA A 347 -19.47 1.33 -12.60
CA ALA A 347 -20.16 0.95 -13.83
C ALA A 347 -21.68 0.86 -13.61
N ASP A 348 -22.15 0.22 -12.51
CA ASP A 348 -23.57 0.12 -12.18
C ASP A 348 -24.29 1.49 -12.09
N LEU A 349 -23.57 2.56 -11.77
CA LEU A 349 -24.15 3.90 -11.66
C LEU A 349 -24.33 4.62 -12.99
N VAL A 350 -23.57 4.21 -14.02
CA VAL A 350 -23.47 5.01 -15.27
C VAL A 350 -23.76 4.24 -16.54
N MET A 351 -23.96 2.90 -16.49
CA MET A 351 -24.29 2.08 -17.66
C MET A 351 -25.60 2.53 -18.33
N ASP A 352 -26.64 2.84 -17.54
CA ASP A 352 -27.90 3.35 -18.06
C ASP A 352 -27.75 4.66 -18.83
N LEU A 353 -26.88 5.54 -18.37
CA LEU A 353 -26.57 6.81 -19.04
C LEU A 353 -25.83 6.59 -20.36
N GLN A 354 -24.90 5.62 -20.41
CA GLN A 354 -24.20 5.26 -21.64
C GLN A 354 -25.16 4.74 -22.71
N LEU A 355 -26.11 3.88 -22.33
CA LEU A 355 -27.13 3.36 -23.24
C LEU A 355 -28.02 4.49 -23.79
N MET A 356 -28.52 5.39 -22.92
CA MET A 356 -29.33 6.54 -23.33
C MET A 356 -28.56 7.47 -24.26
N LYS A 357 -27.30 7.76 -23.93
CA LYS A 357 -26.45 8.68 -24.70
C LYS A 357 -26.09 8.09 -26.06
N SER A 358 -25.74 6.79 -26.12
CA SER A 358 -25.51 6.08 -27.38
C SER A 358 -26.73 6.10 -28.29
N THR A 359 -27.90 5.81 -27.74
CA THR A 359 -29.16 5.84 -28.51
C THR A 359 -29.48 7.25 -29.02
N LEU A 360 -29.28 8.28 -28.21
CA LEU A 360 -29.51 9.65 -28.60
C LEU A 360 -28.54 10.08 -29.71
N MET A 361 -27.27 9.77 -29.58
CA MET A 361 -26.23 10.07 -30.57
C MET A 361 -26.47 9.34 -31.89
N ARG A 362 -26.89 8.06 -31.87
CA ARG A 362 -27.29 7.30 -33.07
C ARG A 362 -28.42 8.00 -33.80
N ASN A 363 -29.46 8.41 -33.08
CA ASN A 363 -30.61 9.14 -33.68
C ASN A 363 -30.19 10.48 -34.29
N LEU A 364 -29.28 11.22 -33.65
CA LEU A 364 -28.74 12.47 -34.15
C LEU A 364 -27.93 12.24 -35.43
N MET A 365 -27.05 11.24 -35.45
CA MET A 365 -26.26 10.88 -36.63
C MET A 365 -27.14 10.43 -37.80
N ASP A 366 -28.12 9.54 -37.53
CA ASP A 366 -29.05 9.05 -38.53
C ASP A 366 -29.89 10.20 -39.17
N ASN A 367 -30.31 11.17 -38.33
CA ASN A 367 -31.03 12.32 -38.79
C ASN A 367 -30.12 13.21 -39.68
N MET A 368 -28.86 13.41 -39.26
CA MET A 368 -27.87 14.17 -40.03
C MET A 368 -27.56 13.49 -41.39
N TYR A 369 -27.44 12.15 -41.40
CA TYR A 369 -27.30 11.40 -42.64
C TYR A 369 -28.52 11.53 -43.52
N ASN A 370 -29.75 11.44 -42.96
CA ASN A 370 -30.98 11.60 -43.71
C ASN A 370 -31.17 13.04 -44.25
N GLN A 371 -30.61 14.07 -43.59
CA GLN A 371 -30.60 15.44 -44.14
C GLN A 371 -29.60 15.58 -45.27
N ASN A 372 -28.42 14.98 -45.19
CA ASN A 372 -27.40 15.04 -46.23
C ASN A 372 -27.74 14.16 -47.44
N PHE A 373 -28.32 12.99 -47.18
CA PHE A 373 -28.72 11.97 -48.19
C PHE A 373 -30.22 11.81 -48.13
N GLY A 374 -30.98 12.87 -48.50
CA GLY A 374 -32.43 12.87 -48.41
C GLY A 374 -33.08 11.79 -49.25
N ARG A 375 -34.18 11.27 -48.75
CA ARG A 375 -35.03 10.33 -49.52
C ARG A 375 -35.87 11.14 -50.53
N TYR A 376 -36.04 10.55 -51.70
CA TYR A 376 -36.83 11.15 -52.78
C TYR A 376 -38.00 10.24 -53.14
N ALA A 377 -39.16 10.79 -53.28
CA ALA A 377 -40.30 10.11 -53.94
C ALA A 377 -40.19 10.32 -55.44
N ILE A 378 -40.20 9.25 -56.19
CA ILE A 378 -40.01 9.32 -57.64
C ILE A 378 -41.24 8.74 -58.34
N LEU A 379 -41.72 9.46 -59.33
CA LEU A 379 -42.75 8.93 -60.24
C LEU A 379 -42.11 7.90 -61.17
N GLU A 380 -42.59 6.67 -61.11
CA GLU A 380 -42.03 5.53 -61.85
C GLU A 380 -41.93 5.81 -63.36
N GLY A 381 -40.74 5.60 -63.93
CA GLY A 381 -40.47 5.79 -65.36
C GLY A 381 -40.30 7.25 -65.79
N GLN A 382 -40.42 8.25 -64.92
CA GLN A 382 -40.29 9.67 -65.24
C GLN A 382 -38.99 10.33 -64.83
N ALA A 383 -38.13 9.68 -64.04
CA ALA A 383 -36.81 10.13 -63.69
C ALA A 383 -35.76 9.05 -64.00
N ASN A 384 -34.52 9.48 -64.30
CA ASN A 384 -33.41 8.55 -64.47
C ASN A 384 -32.86 8.18 -63.09
N LEU A 385 -33.00 6.90 -62.72
CA LEU A 385 -32.57 6.34 -61.43
C LEU A 385 -31.05 6.37 -61.26
N ASP A 386 -30.29 6.11 -62.35
CA ASP A 386 -28.83 6.11 -62.29
C ASP A 386 -28.24 7.47 -61.98
N ASP A 387 -28.85 8.56 -62.55
CA ASP A 387 -28.45 9.94 -62.28
C ASP A 387 -28.75 10.33 -60.82
N LEU A 388 -29.86 9.78 -60.26
CA LEU A 388 -30.27 10.07 -58.89
C LEU A 388 -29.45 9.27 -57.83
N LEU A 389 -29.13 8.01 -58.17
CA LEU A 389 -28.30 7.15 -57.29
C LEU A 389 -26.84 7.57 -57.27
N THR A 390 -26.36 8.21 -58.37
CA THR A 390 -25.01 8.77 -58.45
C THR A 390 -24.96 10.16 -57.81
N GLN A 391 -24.86 10.19 -56.48
CA GLN A 391 -24.79 11.47 -55.74
C GLN A 391 -23.41 12.11 -55.93
N ARG A 392 -23.33 13.11 -56.82
CA ARG A 392 -22.13 13.95 -57.01
C ARG A 392 -22.47 15.43 -56.69
N PRO A 393 -21.60 16.14 -56.00
CA PRO A 393 -21.78 17.61 -55.86
C PRO A 393 -21.93 18.27 -57.22
N GLY A 394 -23.03 18.95 -57.42
CA GLY A 394 -23.34 19.59 -58.72
C GLY A 394 -23.85 18.64 -59.81
N GLY A 395 -24.22 17.38 -59.46
CA GLY A 395 -24.80 16.42 -60.41
C GLY A 395 -26.14 16.85 -60.99
N VAL A 396 -26.45 16.50 -62.22
CA VAL A 396 -27.71 16.84 -62.95
C VAL A 396 -28.54 15.57 -63.07
N VAL A 397 -29.78 15.60 -62.56
CA VAL A 397 -30.75 14.51 -62.69
C VAL A 397 -31.68 14.80 -63.85
N ARG A 398 -31.74 13.89 -64.80
CA ARG A 398 -32.64 13.99 -66.00
C ARG A 398 -34.03 13.50 -65.61
N VAL A 399 -35.02 14.39 -65.80
CA VAL A 399 -36.45 14.13 -65.52
C VAL A 399 -37.31 14.42 -66.76
N LYS A 400 -38.38 13.64 -66.94
CA LYS A 400 -39.32 13.84 -68.05
C LYS A 400 -40.45 14.82 -67.73
N SER A 401 -40.77 15.06 -66.46
CA SER A 401 -41.74 16.03 -65.99
C SER A 401 -41.23 16.84 -64.82
N PRO A 402 -41.67 18.12 -64.60
CA PRO A 402 -41.14 19.00 -63.55
C PRO A 402 -41.37 18.49 -62.16
N ASN A 403 -42.16 17.63 -61.78
CA ASN A 403 -42.39 17.11 -60.43
C ASN A 403 -42.11 15.60 -60.30
N ALA A 404 -41.31 15.04 -61.22
CA ALA A 404 -41.00 13.60 -61.22
C ALA A 404 -40.19 13.15 -60.03
N VAL A 405 -39.45 14.05 -59.36
CA VAL A 405 -38.65 13.78 -58.15
C VAL A 405 -39.07 14.78 -57.07
N THR A 406 -39.58 14.30 -55.97
CA THR A 406 -39.99 15.11 -54.83
C THR A 406 -39.16 14.72 -53.61
N PRO A 407 -38.40 15.65 -52.97
CA PRO A 407 -37.69 15.35 -51.76
C PRO A 407 -38.68 15.05 -50.62
N LEU A 408 -38.49 13.98 -49.88
CA LEU A 408 -39.22 13.72 -48.64
C LEU A 408 -38.62 14.56 -47.54
N ALA A 409 -39.46 15.34 -46.85
CA ALA A 409 -39.00 16.23 -45.81
C ALA A 409 -38.44 15.40 -44.64
N THR A 410 -37.19 15.60 -44.27
CA THR A 410 -36.59 15.10 -43.05
C THR A 410 -36.74 16.20 -41.96
N PRO A 411 -37.26 15.89 -40.78
CA PRO A 411 -37.39 16.88 -39.72
C PRO A 411 -35.99 17.43 -39.36
N ALA A 412 -35.94 18.75 -39.13
CA ALA A 412 -34.68 19.37 -38.70
C ALA A 412 -34.29 18.87 -37.31
N LEU A 413 -32.98 18.83 -37.04
CA LEU A 413 -32.43 18.54 -35.72
C LEU A 413 -32.92 19.62 -34.73
N GLU A 414 -33.60 19.17 -33.68
CA GLU A 414 -34.07 20.08 -32.64
C GLU A 414 -32.94 20.42 -31.65
N PRO A 415 -32.75 21.69 -31.27
CA PRO A 415 -31.73 22.12 -30.32
C PRO A 415 -31.80 21.39 -28.95
N TYR A 416 -32.97 20.93 -28.58
CA TYR A 416 -33.22 20.18 -27.33
C TYR A 416 -32.40 18.87 -27.24
N SER A 417 -32.03 18.26 -28.33
CA SER A 417 -31.22 17.02 -28.36
C SER A 417 -29.81 17.26 -27.78
N PHE A 418 -29.23 18.41 -28.09
CA PHE A 418 -27.91 18.77 -27.53
C PHE A 418 -27.99 19.14 -26.04
N GLN A 419 -29.08 19.83 -25.62
CA GLN A 419 -29.32 20.12 -24.23
C GLN A 419 -29.52 18.83 -23.41
N MET A 420 -30.15 17.82 -23.99
CA MET A 420 -30.32 16.52 -23.34
C MET A 420 -28.98 15.79 -23.13
N LEU A 421 -28.04 15.88 -24.09
CA LEU A 421 -26.68 15.35 -23.95
C LEU A 421 -25.94 16.05 -22.79
N GLU A 422 -26.00 17.38 -22.70
CA GLU A 422 -25.42 18.14 -21.60
C GLU A 422 -26.06 17.77 -20.26
N TYR A 423 -27.36 17.56 -20.22
CA TYR A 423 -28.08 17.11 -19.02
C TYR A 423 -27.60 15.71 -18.59
N LEU A 424 -27.45 14.74 -19.51
CA LEU A 424 -26.91 13.41 -19.21
C LEU A 424 -25.49 13.48 -18.67
N ASP A 425 -24.64 14.35 -19.20
CA ASP A 425 -23.29 14.59 -18.67
C ASP A 425 -23.34 15.16 -17.24
N SER A 426 -24.25 16.11 -16.97
CA SER A 426 -24.46 16.64 -15.61
C SER A 426 -24.92 15.56 -14.62
N VAL A 427 -25.82 14.67 -15.06
CA VAL A 427 -26.28 13.53 -14.22
C VAL A 427 -25.14 12.57 -13.95
N ARG A 428 -24.28 12.27 -14.94
CA ARG A 428 -23.08 11.46 -14.77
C ARG A 428 -22.16 12.09 -13.71
N GLU A 429 -21.85 13.38 -13.85
CA GLU A 429 -21.02 14.11 -12.87
C GLU A 429 -21.59 14.04 -11.45
N SER A 430 -22.90 14.19 -11.31
CA SER A 430 -23.59 14.09 -10.02
C SER A 430 -23.54 12.67 -9.45
N ARG A 431 -23.69 11.62 -10.26
CA ARG A 431 -23.65 10.22 -9.83
C ARG A 431 -22.25 9.72 -9.51
N ALA A 432 -21.26 10.08 -10.32
CA ALA A 432 -19.86 9.63 -10.17
C ALA A 432 -19.06 10.48 -9.19
N GLY A 433 -19.47 11.74 -8.97
CA GLY A 433 -18.72 12.70 -8.14
C GLY A 433 -17.44 13.22 -8.83
N VAL A 434 -17.36 13.10 -10.14
CA VAL A 434 -16.22 13.61 -10.93
C VAL A 434 -16.73 14.62 -11.94
N SER A 435 -16.26 15.86 -11.84
CA SER A 435 -16.67 16.95 -12.74
C SER A 435 -15.60 17.23 -13.80
N ARG A 436 -16.01 17.75 -14.94
CA ARG A 436 -15.09 18.28 -15.98
C ARG A 436 -14.15 19.34 -15.41
N MET A 437 -14.59 20.08 -14.39
CA MET A 437 -13.79 21.09 -13.73
C MET A 437 -12.61 20.48 -12.94
N SER A 438 -12.82 19.31 -12.31
CA SER A 438 -11.76 18.60 -11.58
C SER A 438 -10.67 18.05 -12.51
N GLN A 439 -10.97 17.88 -13.79
CA GLN A 439 -10.04 17.39 -14.82
C GLN A 439 -9.36 18.53 -15.63
N GLY A 440 -9.60 19.79 -15.26
CA GLY A 440 -9.02 20.93 -15.98
C GLY A 440 -9.65 21.20 -17.36
N LEU A 441 -10.77 20.55 -17.68
CA LEU A 441 -11.42 20.61 -19.01
C LEU A 441 -12.48 21.71 -19.14
N ASN A 442 -12.63 22.59 -18.15
CA ASN A 442 -13.64 23.64 -18.18
C ASN A 442 -13.05 25.00 -18.59
N GLU A 443 -13.19 25.33 -19.86
CA GLU A 443 -12.75 26.61 -20.46
C GLU A 443 -13.43 27.84 -19.83
N ASN A 444 -14.68 27.69 -19.38
CA ASN A 444 -15.47 28.78 -18.79
C ASN A 444 -15.02 29.15 -17.36
N ALA A 445 -14.31 28.25 -16.64
CA ALA A 445 -13.77 28.55 -15.33
C ALA A 445 -12.60 29.55 -15.36
N LEU A 446 -11.92 29.66 -16.53
CA LEU A 446 -10.80 30.56 -16.72
C LEU A 446 -11.26 31.96 -17.21
N THR A 447 -12.47 32.09 -17.76
CA THR A 447 -12.97 33.33 -18.41
C THR A 447 -13.92 34.14 -17.53
N SER A 448 -14.50 33.56 -16.47
CA SER A 448 -15.40 34.28 -15.58
C SER A 448 -14.66 34.76 -14.31
N HIS A 449 -15.15 35.87 -13.75
CA HIS A 449 -14.62 36.54 -12.54
C HIS A 449 -14.68 35.68 -11.26
N THR A 450 -14.50 34.36 -11.37
CA THR A 450 -14.45 33.43 -10.24
C THR A 450 -13.11 33.52 -9.52
N THR A 451 -13.16 33.78 -8.23
CA THR A 451 -11.95 33.80 -7.40
C THR A 451 -11.36 32.38 -7.27
N ALA A 452 -10.04 32.26 -7.21
CA ALA A 452 -9.35 30.97 -7.00
C ALA A 452 -9.91 30.18 -5.81
N THR A 453 -10.39 30.87 -4.77
CA THR A 453 -11.02 30.27 -3.59
C THR A 453 -12.36 29.59 -3.92
N ALA A 454 -13.18 30.19 -4.80
CA ALA A 454 -14.45 29.61 -5.21
C ALA A 454 -14.22 28.37 -6.10
N VAL A 455 -13.25 28.41 -7.00
CA VAL A 455 -12.86 27.27 -7.83
C VAL A 455 -12.36 26.11 -6.94
N ASN A 456 -11.50 26.38 -5.97
CA ASN A 456 -11.01 25.38 -5.02
C ASN A 456 -12.14 24.78 -4.16
N ALA A 457 -13.12 25.57 -3.74
CA ALA A 457 -14.27 25.10 -2.98
C ALA A 457 -15.16 24.15 -3.79
N VAL A 458 -15.40 24.46 -5.07
CA VAL A 458 -16.19 23.61 -5.97
C VAL A 458 -15.42 22.32 -6.30
N MET A 459 -14.11 22.41 -6.54
CA MET A 459 -13.27 21.23 -6.75
C MET A 459 -13.26 20.32 -5.51
N GLY A 460 -13.14 20.87 -4.31
CA GLY A 460 -13.20 20.11 -3.05
C GLY A 460 -14.55 19.42 -2.85
N ALA A 461 -15.66 20.07 -3.16
CA ALA A 461 -16.98 19.47 -3.07
C ALA A 461 -17.19 18.32 -4.09
N ALA A 462 -16.66 18.44 -5.29
CA ALA A 462 -16.72 17.38 -6.30
C ALA A 462 -15.88 16.16 -5.89
N GLN A 463 -14.74 16.37 -5.23
CA GLN A 463 -13.83 15.30 -4.80
C GLN A 463 -14.35 14.51 -3.60
N SER A 464 -15.32 15.02 -2.84
CA SER A 464 -15.80 14.39 -1.60
C SER A 464 -16.33 12.95 -1.78
N ARG A 465 -16.88 12.62 -2.96
CA ARG A 465 -17.37 11.26 -3.25
C ARG A 465 -16.22 10.29 -3.57
N VAL A 466 -15.23 10.74 -4.30
CA VAL A 466 -14.00 9.97 -4.56
C VAL A 466 -13.22 9.74 -3.26
N GLU A 467 -13.21 10.76 -2.38
CA GLU A 467 -12.63 10.64 -1.03
C GLU A 467 -13.36 9.59 -0.18
N LEU A 468 -14.69 9.51 -0.27
CA LEU A 468 -15.45 8.47 0.42
C LEU A 468 -15.10 7.07 -0.09
N ILE A 469 -14.96 6.90 -1.41
CA ILE A 469 -14.53 5.63 -2.02
C ILE A 469 -13.10 5.29 -1.54
N ALA A 470 -12.19 6.27 -1.56
CA ALA A 470 -10.82 6.09 -1.07
C ALA A 470 -10.81 5.67 0.41
N ARG A 471 -11.65 6.30 1.23
CA ARG A 471 -11.78 5.93 2.65
C ARG A 471 -12.34 4.52 2.83
N ASN A 472 -13.33 4.12 2.03
CA ASN A 472 -13.83 2.75 2.05
C ASN A 472 -12.71 1.76 1.71
N PHE A 473 -11.93 2.03 0.66
CA PHE A 473 -10.79 1.18 0.28
C PHE A 473 -9.73 1.11 1.37
N ALA A 474 -9.42 2.25 1.99
CA ALA A 474 -8.43 2.33 3.06
C ALA A 474 -8.82 1.49 4.29
N GLU A 475 -10.06 1.67 4.77
CA GLU A 475 -10.53 1.06 6.03
C GLU A 475 -10.92 -0.41 5.89
N THR A 476 -11.32 -0.85 4.69
CA THR A 476 -11.85 -2.21 4.48
C THR A 476 -10.89 -3.14 3.74
N GLY A 477 -9.87 -2.62 3.10
CA GLY A 477 -8.98 -3.45 2.29
C GLY A 477 -7.51 -3.13 2.49
N VAL A 478 -7.09 -1.90 2.24
CA VAL A 478 -5.66 -1.56 2.36
C VAL A 478 -5.14 -1.81 3.78
N LYS A 479 -5.95 -1.48 4.79
CA LYS A 479 -5.63 -1.78 6.18
C LYS A 479 -5.48 -3.27 6.43
N ASP A 480 -6.47 -4.06 6.00
CA ASP A 480 -6.47 -5.51 6.19
C ASP A 480 -5.30 -6.17 5.43
N LEU A 481 -4.99 -5.69 4.20
CA LEU A 481 -3.84 -6.14 3.42
C LEU A 481 -2.53 -5.96 4.20
N MET A 482 -2.29 -4.77 4.74
CA MET A 482 -1.05 -4.46 5.44
C MET A 482 -0.93 -5.18 6.79
N VAL A 483 -2.06 -5.41 7.47
CA VAL A 483 -2.11 -6.23 8.69
C VAL A 483 -1.79 -7.69 8.35
N THR A 484 -2.34 -8.24 7.27
CA THR A 484 -2.05 -9.61 6.83
C THR A 484 -0.58 -9.77 6.45
N ILE A 485 0.04 -8.80 5.76
CA ILE A 485 1.48 -8.81 5.48
C ILE A 485 2.28 -8.84 6.78
N TYR A 486 1.92 -7.99 7.74
CA TYR A 486 2.56 -7.91 9.05
C TYR A 486 2.48 -9.26 9.80
N GLU A 487 1.30 -9.89 9.87
CA GLU A 487 1.09 -11.18 10.52
C GLU A 487 1.89 -12.31 9.85
N LEU A 488 1.93 -12.33 8.50
CA LEU A 488 2.72 -13.31 7.76
C LEU A 488 4.22 -13.16 7.99
N LEU A 489 4.72 -11.93 8.06
CA LEU A 489 6.13 -11.66 8.37
C LEU A 489 6.50 -12.11 9.77
N MET A 490 5.66 -11.82 10.77
CA MET A 490 5.87 -12.28 12.14
C MET A 490 5.85 -13.80 12.27
N LYS A 491 4.96 -14.46 11.53
CA LYS A 491 4.76 -15.92 11.66
C LYS A 491 5.86 -16.72 10.95
N ASN A 492 6.37 -16.23 9.80
CA ASN A 492 7.19 -17.06 8.92
C ASN A 492 8.64 -16.55 8.76
N GLN A 493 8.95 -15.30 9.08
CA GLN A 493 10.31 -14.79 8.92
C GLN A 493 11.13 -14.96 10.21
N ASP A 494 11.86 -16.07 10.32
CA ASP A 494 12.68 -16.41 11.49
C ASP A 494 14.08 -15.79 11.45
N HIS A 495 14.53 -15.33 10.28
CA HIS A 495 15.90 -14.84 10.10
C HIS A 495 15.95 -13.33 9.91
N GLU A 496 17.07 -12.77 10.29
CA GLU A 496 17.37 -11.36 10.12
C GLU A 496 17.59 -11.04 8.64
N ARG A 497 16.84 -10.06 8.14
CA ARG A 497 17.01 -9.53 6.79
C ARG A 497 17.53 -8.10 6.88
N VAL A 498 18.67 -7.83 6.26
CA VAL A 498 19.24 -6.50 6.20
C VAL A 498 18.65 -5.76 5.00
N VAL A 499 17.89 -4.72 5.26
CA VAL A 499 17.24 -3.91 4.21
C VAL A 499 17.59 -2.43 4.37
N MET A 500 17.55 -1.72 3.25
CA MET A 500 17.81 -0.29 3.23
C MET A 500 16.52 0.47 3.54
N LEU A 501 16.35 0.86 4.80
CA LEU A 501 15.24 1.68 5.26
C LEU A 501 15.72 3.10 5.55
N ARG A 502 15.02 4.12 5.06
CA ARG A 502 15.36 5.54 5.26
C ARG A 502 16.84 5.87 5.00
N ASN A 503 17.42 5.32 3.93
CA ASN A 503 18.85 5.46 3.57
C ASN A 503 19.86 4.85 4.57
N GLN A 504 19.42 3.98 5.45
CA GLN A 504 20.29 3.25 6.38
C GLN A 504 20.05 1.74 6.23
N TRP A 505 21.13 0.98 6.29
CA TRP A 505 21.05 -0.47 6.34
C TRP A 505 20.61 -0.89 7.74
N VAL A 506 19.40 -1.40 7.85
CA VAL A 506 18.80 -1.80 9.12
C VAL A 506 18.53 -3.30 9.10
N PRO A 507 19.05 -4.04 10.08
CA PRO A 507 18.66 -5.43 10.27
C PRO A 507 17.24 -5.48 10.83
N VAL A 508 16.37 -6.23 10.18
CA VAL A 508 14.95 -6.39 10.56
C VAL A 508 14.70 -7.83 10.97
N ARG A 509 14.14 -7.99 12.15
CA ARG A 509 13.73 -9.27 12.73
C ARG A 509 12.28 -9.19 13.17
N PRO A 510 11.33 -9.65 12.33
CA PRO A 510 9.90 -9.56 12.64
C PRO A 510 9.46 -10.41 13.83
N ASP A 511 10.17 -11.50 14.14
CA ASP A 511 9.93 -12.39 15.30
C ASP A 511 9.95 -11.67 16.65
N VAL A 512 10.62 -10.51 16.73
CA VAL A 512 10.75 -9.70 17.95
C VAL A 512 9.62 -8.68 18.10
N TRP A 513 8.82 -8.46 17.03
CA TRP A 513 7.75 -7.46 17.07
C TRP A 513 6.61 -7.87 18.02
N ASN A 514 5.84 -6.89 18.45
CA ASN A 514 4.70 -7.13 19.35
C ASN A 514 3.48 -7.58 18.54
N ASP A 515 2.76 -8.60 19.01
CA ASP A 515 1.57 -9.18 18.34
C ASP A 515 0.43 -8.18 18.06
N LYS A 516 0.46 -6.98 18.65
CA LYS A 516 -0.68 -6.05 18.62
C LYS A 516 -0.26 -4.60 18.40
N PHE A 517 0.03 -4.25 17.16
CA PHE A 517 0.07 -2.84 16.77
C PHE A 517 -1.24 -2.42 16.11
N ASP A 518 -1.72 -1.23 16.44
CA ASP A 518 -2.82 -0.62 15.70
C ASP A 518 -2.32 -0.11 14.34
N CYS A 519 -2.90 -0.60 13.26
CA CYS A 519 -2.62 -0.13 11.91
C CYS A 519 -3.52 1.04 11.56
N THR A 520 -2.93 2.17 11.22
CA THR A 520 -3.64 3.34 10.68
C THR A 520 -3.20 3.59 9.24
N VAL A 521 -4.16 3.57 8.32
CA VAL A 521 -3.88 3.93 6.93
C VAL A 521 -3.81 5.45 6.83
N SER A 522 -2.66 5.97 6.40
CA SER A 522 -2.52 7.39 6.13
C SER A 522 -3.19 7.74 4.81
N VAL A 523 -4.53 7.72 4.80
CA VAL A 523 -5.29 8.30 3.70
C VAL A 523 -5.12 9.81 3.79
N ALA A 524 -4.36 10.39 2.90
CA ALA A 524 -4.19 11.85 2.80
C ALA A 524 -5.49 12.50 2.29
N LEU A 525 -6.58 12.26 3.01
CA LEU A 525 -7.89 12.87 2.80
C LEU A 525 -7.79 14.34 3.23
N GLY A 526 -7.61 15.22 2.29
CA GLY A 526 -7.46 16.66 2.51
C GLY A 526 -6.08 17.23 2.16
N GLY A 527 -5.08 16.38 1.88
CA GLY A 527 -3.78 16.80 1.33
C GLY A 527 -3.75 16.83 -0.20
N GLY A 528 -4.91 16.85 -0.87
CA GLY A 528 -5.04 16.77 -2.33
C GLY A 528 -4.40 17.89 -3.12
N ASN A 529 -3.81 18.86 -2.43
CA ASN A 529 -2.98 19.87 -3.07
C ASN A 529 -1.65 19.95 -2.29
N LYS A 530 -0.59 19.32 -2.81
CA LYS A 530 0.77 19.45 -2.25
C LYS A 530 1.13 20.92 -2.05
N ASP A 531 0.61 21.80 -2.90
CA ASP A 531 0.78 23.25 -2.80
C ASP A 531 0.12 23.84 -1.54
N GLN A 532 -1.07 23.36 -1.16
CA GLN A 532 -1.73 23.80 0.09
C GLN A 532 -0.98 23.27 1.31
N GLN A 533 -0.51 22.03 1.28
CA GLN A 533 0.28 21.45 2.37
C GLN A 533 1.60 22.18 2.53
N MET A 534 2.31 22.47 1.45
CA MET A 534 3.51 23.32 1.44
C MET A 534 3.23 24.73 1.98
N ALA A 535 2.10 25.34 1.59
CA ALA A 535 1.71 26.63 2.09
C ALA A 535 1.42 26.63 3.60
N HIS A 536 0.77 25.60 4.12
CA HIS A 536 0.54 25.45 5.56
C HIS A 536 1.84 25.19 6.34
N LEU A 537 2.70 24.29 5.84
CA LEU A 537 4.00 24.02 6.44
C LEU A 537 4.91 25.25 6.42
N SER A 538 4.92 26.01 5.31
CA SER A 538 5.67 27.27 5.21
C SER A 538 5.18 28.30 6.22
N ARG A 539 3.86 28.45 6.41
CA ARG A 539 3.29 29.33 7.45
C ARG A 539 3.65 28.86 8.86
N MET A 540 3.61 27.56 9.14
CA MET A 540 4.03 27.00 10.43
C MET A 540 5.51 27.25 10.67
N LEU A 541 6.36 27.08 9.64
CA LEU A 541 7.79 27.34 9.74
C LEU A 541 8.08 28.83 10.01
N GLN A 542 7.35 29.76 9.35
CA GLN A 542 7.45 31.20 9.65
C GLN A 542 7.02 31.51 11.08
N PHE A 543 5.87 31.00 11.52
CA PHE A 543 5.39 31.18 12.89
C PHE A 543 6.38 30.64 13.93
N ALA A 544 6.93 29.44 13.70
CA ALA A 544 7.94 28.84 14.57
C ALA A 544 9.22 29.69 14.63
N GLY A 545 9.66 30.24 13.50
CA GLY A 545 10.81 31.17 13.43
C GLY A 545 10.58 32.50 14.16
N GLU A 546 9.36 33.04 14.05
CA GLU A 546 8.97 34.26 14.79
C GLU A 546 8.87 34.02 16.32
N ALA A 547 8.29 32.89 16.72
CA ALA A 547 8.18 32.48 18.11
C ALA A 547 9.57 32.30 18.77
N MET A 548 10.51 31.71 18.04
CA MET A 548 11.89 31.52 18.51
C MET A 548 12.63 32.84 18.63
N LYS A 549 12.47 33.75 17.65
CA LYS A 549 13.03 35.13 17.74
C LYS A 549 12.41 35.94 18.86
N GLY A 550 11.13 35.71 19.17
CA GLY A 550 10.40 36.37 20.28
C GLY A 550 10.74 35.84 21.67
N GLY A 551 11.62 34.84 21.81
CA GLY A 551 12.01 34.23 23.08
C GLY A 551 10.90 33.39 23.73
N LEU A 552 9.91 32.96 22.98
CA LEU A 552 8.85 32.05 23.43
C LEU A 552 9.40 30.62 23.43
N ASN A 553 9.56 29.97 24.58
CA ASN A 553 10.05 28.58 24.71
C ASN A 553 8.99 27.51 24.32
N ILE A 554 8.19 27.76 23.27
CA ILE A 554 7.18 26.80 22.75
C ILE A 554 7.67 26.02 21.53
N VAL A 555 8.81 26.42 20.95
CA VAL A 555 9.40 25.77 19.77
C VAL A 555 10.86 25.45 20.06
N SER A 556 11.24 24.17 19.95
CA SER A 556 12.62 23.72 20.05
C SER A 556 13.30 23.66 18.66
N GLU A 557 14.63 23.61 18.62
CA GLU A 557 15.38 23.40 17.37
C GLU A 557 14.99 22.10 16.67
N GLN A 558 14.69 21.05 17.45
CA GLN A 558 14.17 19.78 16.92
C GLN A 558 12.81 19.95 16.25
N ASN A 559 11.91 20.80 16.80
CA ASN A 559 10.62 21.08 16.17
C ASN A 559 10.79 21.84 14.85
N MET A 560 11.75 22.78 14.79
CA MET A 560 12.09 23.47 13.54
C MET A 560 12.65 22.51 12.49
N TYR A 561 13.53 21.60 12.88
CA TYR A 561 14.04 20.55 12.00
C TYR A 561 12.91 19.67 11.48
N ASN A 562 12.02 19.19 12.34
CA ASN A 562 10.89 18.32 11.96
C ASN A 562 9.92 19.04 11.01
N LEU A 563 9.64 20.31 11.20
CA LEU A 563 8.83 21.14 10.28
C LEU A 563 9.55 21.34 8.94
N GLY A 564 10.84 21.63 8.97
CA GLY A 564 11.67 21.73 7.77
C GLY A 564 11.75 20.41 6.99
N ALA A 565 11.95 19.30 7.69
CA ALA A 565 11.96 17.94 7.12
C ALA A 565 10.63 17.59 6.44
N SER A 566 9.52 17.92 7.10
CA SER A 566 8.18 17.73 6.53
C SER A 566 7.96 18.60 5.29
N LEU A 567 8.51 19.81 5.26
CA LEU A 567 8.43 20.71 4.09
C LEU A 567 9.26 20.17 2.92
N VAL A 568 10.48 19.69 3.15
CA VAL A 568 11.36 19.07 2.14
C VAL A 568 10.71 17.84 1.53
N LYS A 569 10.11 16.97 2.36
CA LYS A 569 9.34 15.81 1.90
C LYS A 569 8.11 16.22 1.08
N ALA A 570 7.37 17.24 1.50
CA ALA A 570 6.22 17.76 0.76
C ALA A 570 6.61 18.36 -0.61
N MET A 571 7.82 18.89 -0.74
CA MET A 571 8.40 19.36 -2.01
C MET A 571 8.81 18.22 -2.95
N GLY A 572 8.81 16.96 -2.48
CA GLY A 572 9.12 15.78 -3.28
C GLY A 572 10.57 15.31 -3.17
N PHE A 573 11.38 15.88 -2.29
CA PHE A 573 12.74 15.41 -2.03
C PHE A 573 12.71 14.31 -0.95
N GLN A 574 13.28 13.15 -1.25
CA GLN A 574 13.31 12.00 -0.34
C GLN A 574 14.37 12.16 0.75
N ASN A 575 15.52 12.72 0.40
CA ASN A 575 16.64 12.94 1.32
C ASN A 575 16.51 14.28 2.04
N VAL A 576 16.13 14.22 3.31
CA VAL A 576 16.07 15.41 4.17
C VAL A 576 17.48 15.86 4.59
N ASP A 577 18.38 14.90 4.79
CA ASP A 577 19.74 15.14 5.30
C ASP A 577 20.64 15.92 4.32
N ASP A 578 20.29 15.93 3.03
CA ASP A 578 20.97 16.75 2.02
C ASP A 578 20.68 18.27 2.19
N PHE A 579 19.56 18.61 2.84
CA PHE A 579 19.09 19.99 2.99
C PHE A 579 19.12 20.50 4.44
N LEU A 580 18.93 19.59 5.41
CA LEU A 580 18.80 19.94 6.83
C LEU A 580 19.59 18.96 7.69
N THR A 581 20.42 19.48 8.56
CA THR A 581 21.17 18.67 9.53
C THR A 581 20.35 18.48 10.81
N ASN A 582 20.23 17.24 11.29
CA ASN A 582 19.49 16.95 12.51
C ASN A 582 20.22 17.56 13.73
N PRO A 583 19.56 18.42 14.53
CA PRO A 583 20.17 19.03 15.72
C PRO A 583 20.67 18.01 16.76
N ALA A 584 20.05 16.80 16.80
CA ALA A 584 20.46 15.73 17.70
C ALA A 584 21.82 15.09 17.33
N THR A 585 22.24 15.19 16.07
CA THR A 585 23.54 14.66 15.60
C THR A 585 24.68 15.68 15.67
N ILE A 586 24.37 16.95 15.91
CA ILE A 586 25.38 17.98 16.11
C ILE A 586 25.95 17.77 17.53
N PRO A 587 27.26 17.41 17.67
CA PRO A 587 27.87 17.36 19.00
C PRO A 587 27.63 18.71 19.67
N GLN A 588 27.01 18.69 20.84
CA GLN A 588 26.80 19.91 21.63
C GLN A 588 28.16 20.59 21.82
N GLN A 589 28.46 21.58 21.01
CA GLN A 589 29.52 22.52 21.34
C GLN A 589 29.10 23.11 22.65
N GLN A 590 29.91 22.85 23.71
CA GLN A 590 29.76 23.53 24.98
C GLN A 590 29.57 25.01 24.64
N GLU A 591 28.42 25.54 24.94
CA GLU A 591 28.14 26.98 24.80
C GLU A 591 29.28 27.73 25.47
N GLN A 592 30.08 28.40 24.69
CA GLN A 592 31.01 29.35 25.25
C GLN A 592 30.15 30.39 25.98
N PRO A 593 30.32 30.56 27.31
CA PRO A 593 29.46 31.44 28.10
C PRO A 593 29.45 32.82 27.47
N SER A 594 28.28 33.39 27.31
CA SER A 594 28.10 34.71 26.70
C SER A 594 29.00 35.74 27.34
N PRO A 595 29.40 36.83 26.67
CA PRO A 595 30.22 37.89 27.28
C PRO A 595 29.64 38.44 28.59
N LYS A 596 28.32 38.36 28.79
CA LYS A 596 27.63 38.69 30.04
C LYS A 596 27.87 37.65 31.14
N ASP A 597 27.89 36.38 30.81
CA ASP A 597 28.13 35.30 31.76
C ASP A 597 29.62 35.24 32.15
N GLN A 598 30.52 35.55 31.22
CA GLN A 598 31.97 35.71 31.50
C GLN A 598 32.21 36.90 32.43
N ALA A 599 31.52 38.04 32.24
CA ALA A 599 31.61 39.20 33.14
C ALA A 599 31.06 38.86 34.55
N ALA A 600 29.92 38.14 34.63
CA ALA A 600 29.35 37.68 35.88
C ALA A 600 30.24 36.64 36.61
N MET A 601 30.92 35.75 35.90
CA MET A 601 31.91 34.85 36.49
C MET A 601 33.16 35.56 36.96
N MET A 602 33.66 36.58 36.23
CA MET A 602 34.75 37.41 36.68
C MET A 602 34.39 38.22 37.95
N GLU A 603 33.19 38.84 38.00
CA GLU A 603 32.70 39.50 39.19
C GLU A 603 32.58 38.58 40.40
N ALA A 604 32.11 37.33 40.18
CA ALA A 604 32.02 36.34 41.24
C ALA A 604 33.41 35.88 41.73
N GLN A 605 34.41 35.76 40.84
CA GLN A 605 35.81 35.48 41.21
C GLN A 605 36.46 36.63 41.98
N VAL A 606 36.25 37.87 41.56
CA VAL A 606 36.75 39.06 42.27
C VAL A 606 36.14 39.15 43.66
N LYS A 607 34.83 38.93 43.80
CA LYS A 607 34.15 38.86 45.11
C LYS A 607 34.68 37.73 45.99
N LYS A 608 35.00 36.58 45.41
CA LYS A 608 35.58 35.46 46.16
C LYS A 608 37.02 35.82 46.69
N GLN A 609 37.84 36.47 45.86
CA GLN A 609 39.15 36.94 46.24
C GLN A 609 39.07 38.04 47.30
N GLU A 610 38.13 39.00 47.19
CA GLU A 610 37.90 40.00 48.25
C GLU A 610 37.46 39.37 49.58
N LEU A 611 36.64 38.32 49.57
CA LEU A 611 36.28 37.58 50.78
C LEU A 611 37.44 36.83 51.40
N GLU A 612 38.33 36.24 50.60
CA GLU A 612 39.57 35.59 51.09
C GLU A 612 40.57 36.60 51.70
N ILE A 613 40.71 37.75 51.06
CA ILE A 613 41.53 38.84 51.61
C ILE A 613 40.97 39.34 52.96
N LYS A 614 39.65 39.57 53.03
CA LYS A 614 38.99 39.93 54.29
C LYS A 614 39.09 38.85 55.38
N ALA A 615 39.04 37.61 55.01
CA ALA A 615 39.26 36.50 55.96
C ALA A 615 40.71 36.46 56.47
N GLY A 616 41.68 36.70 55.58
CA GLY A 616 43.10 36.84 55.95
C GLY A 616 43.37 38.04 56.89
N GLU A 617 42.74 39.19 56.61
CA GLU A 617 42.84 40.34 57.50
C GLU A 617 42.22 40.08 58.87
N LEU A 618 41.11 39.39 58.97
CA LEU A 618 40.47 38.97 60.22
C LEU A 618 41.36 38.00 61.02
N GLN A 619 42.01 37.06 60.33
CA GLN A 619 42.97 36.14 60.95
C GLN A 619 44.19 36.88 61.50
N LEU A 620 44.74 37.82 60.74
CA LEU A 620 45.85 38.69 61.22
C LEU A 620 45.45 39.55 62.42
N LYS A 621 44.23 40.10 62.42
CA LYS A 621 43.70 40.83 63.61
C LYS A 621 43.54 39.90 64.80
N ALA A 622 43.04 38.72 64.63
CA ALA A 622 42.89 37.71 65.70
C ALA A 622 44.26 37.29 66.26
N GLN A 623 45.29 37.15 65.42
CA GLN A 623 46.65 36.85 65.85
C GLN A 623 47.25 38.01 66.65
N LYS A 624 47.03 39.27 66.22
CA LYS A 624 47.49 40.45 66.97
C LYS A 624 46.81 40.54 68.32
N ILE A 625 45.52 40.34 68.41
CA ILE A 625 44.78 40.34 69.70
C ILE A 625 45.29 39.20 70.60
N LYS A 626 45.60 38.03 70.05
CA LYS A 626 46.18 36.96 70.84
C LYS A 626 47.54 37.25 71.37
N GLN A 627 48.42 37.90 70.60
CA GLN A 627 49.74 38.39 71.06
C GLN A 627 49.62 39.46 72.07
N GLU A 628 48.67 40.42 71.98
CA GLU A 628 48.39 41.40 72.98
C GLU A 628 47.90 40.81 74.32
N TYR A 629 47.04 39.79 74.21
CA TYR A 629 46.53 39.07 75.39
C TYR A 629 47.65 38.27 76.09
N GLU A 630 48.55 37.61 75.34
CA GLU A 630 49.74 36.98 75.93
C GLU A 630 50.71 37.95 76.60
N LYS A 631 50.91 39.14 75.98
CA LYS A 631 51.70 40.22 76.64
C LYS A 631 51.06 40.74 77.93
N LEU A 632 49.76 40.91 77.95
CA LEU A 632 49.02 41.31 79.13
C LEU A 632 49.05 40.25 80.24
N GLN A 633 49.06 38.95 79.89
CA GLN A 633 49.24 37.87 80.84
C GLN A 633 50.66 37.85 81.44
N ILE A 634 51.68 38.08 80.62
CA ILE A 634 53.09 38.16 81.05
C ILE A 634 53.24 39.36 81.95
N ASP A 635 52.73 40.53 81.60
CA ASP A 635 52.80 41.74 82.46
C ASP A 635 52.05 41.59 83.79
N SER A 636 50.91 40.92 83.80
CA SER A 636 50.16 40.60 85.01
C SER A 636 50.89 39.60 85.93
N SER A 637 51.58 38.62 85.35
CA SER A 637 52.39 37.65 86.11
C SER A 637 53.67 38.30 86.71
N LEU A 638 54.31 39.20 85.93
CA LEU A 638 55.45 39.98 86.40
C LEU A 638 55.08 40.94 87.57
N LYS A 639 53.93 41.65 87.46
CA LYS A 639 53.38 42.41 88.55
C LYS A 639 53.06 41.61 89.80
N GLN A 640 52.58 40.38 89.66
CA GLN A 640 52.32 39.48 90.79
C GLN A 640 53.63 39.01 91.42
N GLN A 641 54.66 38.76 90.60
CA GLN A 641 55.99 38.39 91.12
C GLN A 641 56.67 39.55 91.87
N GLU A 642 56.57 40.81 91.36
CA GLU A 642 57.01 42.01 92.03
C GLU A 642 56.27 42.23 93.38
N LEU A 643 54.97 42.10 93.40
CA LEU A 643 54.18 42.19 94.64
C LEU A 643 54.54 41.10 95.66
N ASN A 644 54.89 39.90 95.23
CA ASN A 644 55.34 38.81 96.11
C ASN A 644 56.75 39.08 96.63
N LEU A 645 57.64 39.59 95.79
CA LEU A 645 59.00 40.06 96.26
C LEU A 645 58.92 41.21 97.25
N GLU A 646 58.06 42.24 97.04
CA GLU A 646 57.80 43.27 97.99
C GLU A 646 57.22 42.74 99.31
N ARG A 647 56.37 41.73 99.27
CA ARG A 647 55.83 41.05 100.45
C ARG A 647 56.93 40.29 101.22
N GLU A 648 57.83 39.59 100.51
CA GLU A 648 58.99 38.94 101.13
C GLU A 648 59.99 39.88 101.70
N GLN A 649 60.27 41.01 101.01
CA GLN A 649 61.15 42.11 101.61
C GLN A 649 60.51 42.71 102.82
N LYS A 650 59.20 42.98 102.83
CA LYS A 650 58.54 43.49 104.05
C LYS A 650 58.49 42.46 105.18
N ARG A 651 58.48 41.17 104.91
CA ARG A 651 58.61 40.10 105.89
C ARG A 651 60.01 39.97 106.42
N ALA A 652 61.05 40.16 105.63
CA ALA A 652 62.43 40.11 106.01
C ALA A 652 62.80 41.28 106.93
N VAL A 653 62.20 42.50 106.66
CA VAL A 653 62.40 43.70 107.55
C VAL A 653 61.66 43.54 108.89
N ALA A 654 60.56 42.81 108.92
CA ALA A 654 59.82 42.55 110.17
C ALA A 654 60.46 41.50 111.09
N ILE A 655 61.34 40.63 110.58
CA ILE A 655 62.06 39.60 111.35
C ILE A 655 63.43 40.10 111.86
N GLY A 656 63.92 41.22 111.35
CA GLY A 656 65.20 41.85 111.78
C GLY A 656 65.09 42.92 112.88
N ALA A 657 63.91 43.09 113.50
CA ALA A 657 63.63 44.02 114.55
C ALA A 657 63.02 43.37 115.82
N THR A 658 63.56 42.17 116.19
CA THR A 658 63.45 41.63 117.54
C THR A 658 64.80 41.13 117.99
#